data_78cc12117fc10ee59791f2254bb30057
#
_entry.id   78cc12117fc10ee59791f2254bb30057
#
_cell.length_a   1.000
_cell.length_b   1.000
_cell.length_c   1.000
_cell.angle_alpha   90.00
_cell.angle_beta   90.00
_cell.angle_gamma   90.00
#
_symmetry.space_group_name_H-M   'P 1'
#
loop_
_entity.id
_entity.type
_entity.pdbx_description
1 polymer ?
#
loop_
_entity_poly.entity_id
_entity_poly.type
_entity_poly.pdbx_seq_one_letter_code
_entity_poly.pdbx_strand_id
1 'polypeptide(L)'
;TIENIHQHLEMGKSKRQAIYDACQEISFPLLLILLCILAVFAPSFMMNGVPKAMFLPLSLSIGLTMIVSYVLAQTLVPIMSNWLIKAERYQHYHHGQIHAHAGESLDITEQEQINMHQQQEELHPEENDLFERVKMRFIAIIKHMMPHKKLYVLTYLVVVIALAAVGFVIIGKDMMPKLNNGQFQIRIKEPQGTRLERTEDKFKQVLSIINRTVNNHVKITSGYIGLVPSSFGSSNLYVFNTGTHEAVLQVNLDEDYHINMDELKDALRKNIAHALPEMTITFEPIDMTEKIMSLGANTPIEVQVAGKDLDQIKTHGQKVLAKLKQIPYLRDVQINQPLDYPVIAISLDRLKVAQLGLNVSDIARSVTASTSSSRFTLKNLWLDEKNAYTYQVQAQVPEYVMNNLDELKEIPLVKGKSSPTLADVATFKQTVAPAEYDRTGPRRFITVSANIYKKDLGTATSDVQKAVKSIGTPPKGLIAEVGGMSGLLTETLGSLQNGLGFAILVIFLLLAANYQSFKVSLTVLVTIPAVILGSITALLITGSTLNLQSYMGMIMSTGVSVANAILIVTNAENLRLEYKDSTKAAVTSASIRLRPILMTSLAMIAGMIPMASGLGEAGEQSAPLGRAVIGGLFASTFAALFILPMVFAWVQEKTTYDSPALMPEESTEATNLILQENEI
;
A
#
# COMPACT_ATOMS: atom_id res chain seq x y z
N THR A 1 -22.58 -12.93 -19.00
CA THR A 1 -24.03 -13.17 -19.21
C THR A 1 -24.41 -12.83 -20.65
N ILE A 2 -24.24 -11.59 -21.11
CA ILE A 2 -24.65 -11.15 -22.45
C ILE A 2 -24.04 -12.01 -23.57
N GLU A 3 -22.74 -12.28 -23.52
CA GLU A 3 -22.03 -13.12 -24.49
C GLU A 3 -22.65 -14.51 -24.63
N ASN A 4 -22.96 -15.16 -23.47
CA ASN A 4 -23.59 -16.47 -23.47
C ASN A 4 -25.01 -16.43 -24.04
N ILE A 5 -25.75 -15.33 -23.81
CA ILE A 5 -27.07 -15.11 -24.43
C ILE A 5 -26.92 -15.02 -25.94
N HIS A 6 -25.92 -14.29 -26.49
CA HIS A 6 -25.66 -14.22 -27.92
C HIS A 6 -25.32 -15.60 -28.51
N GLN A 7 -24.48 -16.38 -27.80
CA GLN A 7 -24.15 -17.74 -28.25
C GLN A 7 -25.38 -18.66 -28.33
N HIS A 8 -26.29 -18.59 -27.37
CA HIS A 8 -27.54 -19.36 -27.43
C HIS A 8 -28.53 -18.85 -28.53
N LEU A 9 -28.50 -17.55 -28.84
CA LEU A 9 -29.26 -16.99 -29.97
C LEU A 9 -28.69 -17.45 -31.31
N GLU A 10 -27.36 -17.54 -31.44
CA GLU A 10 -26.69 -18.07 -32.62
C GLU A 10 -26.98 -19.57 -32.84
N MET A 11 -27.25 -20.32 -31.77
CA MET A 11 -27.72 -21.70 -31.81
C MET A 11 -29.19 -21.83 -32.27
N GLY A 12 -29.87 -20.73 -32.57
CA GLY A 12 -31.24 -20.71 -33.10
C GLY A 12 -32.34 -20.86 -32.06
N LYS A 13 -32.04 -20.71 -30.75
CA LYS A 13 -33.05 -20.76 -29.72
C LYS A 13 -33.92 -19.51 -29.72
N SER A 14 -35.19 -19.63 -29.32
CA SER A 14 -36.06 -18.47 -29.12
C SER A 14 -35.44 -17.52 -28.10
N LYS A 15 -35.65 -16.19 -28.24
CA LYS A 15 -35.05 -15.16 -27.38
C LYS A 15 -35.23 -15.44 -25.89
N ARG A 16 -36.42 -15.84 -25.45
CA ARG A 16 -36.71 -16.16 -24.06
C ARG A 16 -35.97 -17.41 -23.58
N GLN A 17 -35.95 -18.44 -24.40
CA GLN A 17 -35.26 -19.69 -24.09
C GLN A 17 -33.73 -19.47 -24.05
N ALA A 18 -33.19 -18.73 -25.01
CA ALA A 18 -31.77 -18.38 -25.06
C ALA A 18 -31.29 -17.63 -23.82
N ILE A 19 -32.11 -16.67 -23.35
CA ILE A 19 -31.79 -15.93 -22.11
C ILE A 19 -31.86 -16.83 -20.87
N TYR A 20 -32.88 -17.70 -20.76
CA TYR A 20 -33.04 -18.59 -19.63
C TYR A 20 -31.91 -19.60 -19.56
N ASP A 21 -31.63 -20.33 -20.64
CA ASP A 21 -30.58 -21.34 -20.72
C ASP A 21 -29.20 -20.73 -20.47
N ALA A 22 -28.90 -19.58 -21.07
CA ALA A 22 -27.65 -18.87 -20.88
C ALA A 22 -27.42 -18.45 -19.42
N CYS A 23 -28.47 -17.95 -18.75
CA CYS A 23 -28.37 -17.57 -17.33
C CYS A 23 -28.19 -18.78 -16.42
N GLN A 24 -28.91 -19.87 -16.68
CA GLN A 24 -28.80 -21.11 -15.91
C GLN A 24 -27.38 -21.71 -16.00
N GLU A 25 -26.82 -21.78 -17.21
CA GLU A 25 -25.48 -22.31 -17.48
C GLU A 25 -24.37 -21.56 -16.73
N ILE A 26 -24.44 -20.23 -16.69
CA ILE A 26 -23.38 -19.41 -16.09
C ILE A 26 -23.60 -19.03 -14.63
N SER A 27 -24.77 -19.33 -14.05
CA SER A 27 -25.11 -18.93 -12.68
C SER A 27 -24.11 -19.49 -11.66
N PHE A 28 -23.82 -20.78 -11.74
CA PHE A 28 -22.90 -21.44 -10.80
C PHE A 28 -21.42 -21.01 -11.02
N PRO A 29 -20.87 -20.96 -12.23
CA PRO A 29 -19.55 -20.40 -12.47
C PRO A 29 -19.37 -18.98 -11.96
N LEU A 30 -20.37 -18.10 -12.14
CA LEU A 30 -20.32 -16.72 -11.64
C LEU A 30 -20.33 -16.67 -10.10
N LEU A 31 -21.10 -17.53 -9.42
CA LEU A 31 -21.07 -17.68 -7.96
C LEU A 31 -19.67 -18.10 -7.48
N LEU A 32 -19.06 -19.07 -8.14
CA LEU A 32 -17.72 -19.54 -7.81
C LEU A 32 -16.69 -18.42 -7.97
N ILE A 33 -16.77 -17.64 -9.05
CA ILE A 33 -15.92 -16.48 -9.27
C ILE A 33 -16.10 -15.46 -8.15
N LEU A 34 -17.34 -15.16 -7.76
CA LEU A 34 -17.63 -14.27 -6.63
C LEU A 34 -16.96 -14.75 -5.35
N LEU A 35 -17.12 -16.04 -5.02
CA LEU A 35 -16.51 -16.63 -3.82
C LEU A 35 -14.97 -16.58 -3.87
N CYS A 36 -14.37 -16.87 -5.03
CA CYS A 36 -12.92 -16.78 -5.22
C CYS A 36 -12.42 -15.33 -5.04
N ILE A 37 -13.12 -14.34 -5.59
CA ILE A 37 -12.74 -12.93 -5.42
C ILE A 37 -12.89 -12.51 -3.96
N LEU A 38 -13.97 -12.88 -3.28
CA LEU A 38 -14.13 -12.62 -1.84
C LEU A 38 -13.03 -13.26 -1.01
N ALA A 39 -12.61 -14.49 -1.36
CA ALA A 39 -11.53 -15.20 -0.70
C ALA A 39 -10.17 -14.50 -0.84
N VAL A 40 -9.92 -13.85 -1.98
CA VAL A 40 -8.70 -13.04 -2.20
C VAL A 40 -8.59 -11.89 -1.19
N PHE A 41 -9.71 -11.32 -0.78
CA PHE A 41 -9.74 -10.20 0.18
C PHE A 41 -9.89 -10.65 1.64
N ALA A 42 -10.15 -11.94 1.92
CA ALA A 42 -10.28 -12.47 3.27
C ALA A 42 -9.08 -12.19 4.19
N PRO A 43 -7.81 -12.21 3.72
CA PRO A 43 -6.66 -11.89 4.55
C PRO A 43 -6.71 -10.51 5.20
N SER A 44 -7.41 -9.52 4.61
CA SER A 44 -7.54 -8.18 5.18
C SER A 44 -8.18 -8.19 6.58
N PHE A 45 -9.03 -9.16 6.88
CA PHE A 45 -9.66 -9.33 8.19
C PHE A 45 -8.68 -9.87 9.24
N MET A 46 -7.63 -10.60 8.81
CA MET A 46 -6.62 -11.21 9.68
C MET A 46 -5.43 -10.29 9.96
N MET A 47 -5.27 -9.23 9.18
CA MET A 47 -4.22 -8.24 9.38
C MET A 47 -4.41 -7.49 10.69
N ASN A 48 -3.32 -6.93 11.23
CA ASN A 48 -3.33 -6.09 12.43
C ASN A 48 -2.74 -4.71 12.14
N GLY A 49 -2.99 -3.74 13.04
CA GLY A 49 -2.40 -2.41 12.97
C GLY A 49 -2.83 -1.58 11.76
N VAL A 50 -1.92 -0.77 11.24
CA VAL A 50 -2.14 0.18 10.16
C VAL A 50 -2.57 -0.50 8.85
N PRO A 51 -1.98 -1.61 8.41
CA PRO A 51 -2.43 -2.31 7.21
C PRO A 51 -3.91 -2.68 7.26
N LYS A 52 -4.40 -3.19 8.39
CA LYS A 52 -5.82 -3.52 8.56
C LYS A 52 -6.71 -2.31 8.39
N ALA A 53 -6.34 -1.18 9.02
CA ALA A 53 -7.13 0.05 8.94
C ALA A 53 -7.29 0.57 7.50
N MET A 54 -6.28 0.39 6.66
CA MET A 54 -6.31 0.80 5.26
C MET A 54 -6.99 -0.22 4.34
N PHE A 55 -6.74 -1.52 4.54
CA PHE A 55 -7.23 -2.56 3.63
C PHE A 55 -8.65 -3.01 3.89
N LEU A 56 -9.08 -3.03 5.15
CA LEU A 56 -10.40 -3.52 5.52
C LEU A 56 -11.54 -2.73 4.85
N PRO A 57 -11.55 -1.38 4.86
CA PRO A 57 -12.57 -0.60 4.15
C PRO A 57 -12.60 -0.85 2.65
N LEU A 58 -11.40 -0.95 2.02
CA LEU A 58 -11.28 -1.23 0.60
C LEU A 58 -11.80 -2.63 0.25
N SER A 59 -11.41 -3.64 1.03
CA SER A 59 -11.86 -5.03 0.84
C SER A 59 -13.38 -5.18 1.03
N LEU A 60 -13.96 -4.49 2.01
CA LEU A 60 -15.42 -4.46 2.21
C LEU A 60 -16.13 -3.78 1.04
N SER A 61 -15.61 -2.64 0.56
CA SER A 61 -16.17 -1.93 -0.59
C SER A 61 -16.17 -2.80 -1.85
N ILE A 62 -15.03 -3.44 -2.17
CA ILE A 62 -14.91 -4.34 -3.31
C ILE A 62 -15.84 -5.56 -3.11
N GLY A 63 -15.84 -6.18 -1.92
CA GLY A 63 -16.66 -7.33 -1.63
C GLY A 63 -18.16 -7.06 -1.80
N LEU A 64 -18.65 -5.96 -1.24
CA LEU A 64 -20.05 -5.54 -1.39
C LEU A 64 -20.39 -5.23 -2.85
N THR A 65 -19.51 -4.53 -3.57
CA THR A 65 -19.70 -4.22 -4.99
C THR A 65 -19.79 -5.49 -5.83
N MET A 66 -18.96 -6.49 -5.55
CA MET A 66 -18.98 -7.77 -6.26
C MET A 66 -20.27 -8.57 -5.97
N ILE A 67 -20.75 -8.57 -4.73
CA ILE A 67 -22.04 -9.18 -4.38
C ILE A 67 -23.20 -8.51 -5.14
N VAL A 68 -23.25 -7.18 -5.12
CA VAL A 68 -24.28 -6.42 -5.86
C VAL A 68 -24.17 -6.68 -7.36
N SER A 69 -22.94 -6.70 -7.92
CA SER A 69 -22.70 -7.02 -9.32
C SER A 69 -23.23 -8.42 -9.71
N TYR A 70 -23.00 -9.43 -8.85
CA TYR A 70 -23.55 -10.76 -9.07
C TYR A 70 -25.08 -10.76 -9.09
N VAL A 71 -25.72 -10.09 -8.13
CA VAL A 71 -27.19 -9.98 -8.07
C VAL A 71 -27.72 -9.29 -9.34
N LEU A 72 -27.09 -8.20 -9.78
CA LEU A 72 -27.48 -7.50 -11.00
C LEU A 72 -27.27 -8.35 -12.25
N ALA A 73 -26.19 -9.13 -12.31
CA ALA A 73 -25.92 -10.04 -13.44
C ALA A 73 -26.98 -11.15 -13.58
N GLN A 74 -27.56 -11.57 -12.46
CA GLN A 74 -28.60 -12.62 -12.45
C GLN A 74 -30.04 -12.07 -12.56
N THR A 75 -30.26 -10.79 -12.31
CA THR A 75 -31.59 -10.18 -12.28
C THR A 75 -31.76 -9.14 -13.39
N LEU A 76 -31.04 -8.03 -13.30
CA LEU A 76 -31.19 -6.89 -14.22
C LEU A 76 -30.74 -7.20 -15.64
N VAL A 77 -29.56 -7.85 -15.80
CA VAL A 77 -28.98 -8.11 -17.11
C VAL A 77 -29.88 -9.00 -17.99
N PRO A 78 -30.49 -10.10 -17.51
CA PRO A 78 -31.45 -10.89 -18.30
C PRO A 78 -32.67 -10.09 -18.73
N ILE A 79 -33.22 -9.26 -17.84
CA ILE A 79 -34.40 -8.42 -18.13
C ILE A 79 -34.05 -7.39 -19.21
N MET A 80 -32.94 -6.68 -19.05
CA MET A 80 -32.46 -5.69 -20.02
C MET A 80 -32.12 -6.33 -21.36
N SER A 81 -31.52 -7.51 -21.36
CA SER A 81 -31.25 -8.28 -22.58
C SER A 81 -32.53 -8.65 -23.31
N ASN A 82 -33.59 -9.02 -22.59
CA ASN A 82 -34.89 -9.27 -23.20
C ASN A 82 -35.53 -8.02 -23.82
N TRP A 83 -35.25 -6.82 -23.33
CA TRP A 83 -35.77 -5.58 -23.88
C TRP A 83 -34.93 -5.08 -25.08
N LEU A 84 -33.59 -5.08 -24.93
CA LEU A 84 -32.68 -4.42 -25.87
C LEU A 84 -32.25 -5.27 -27.07
N ILE A 85 -32.13 -6.60 -26.89
CA ILE A 85 -31.67 -7.47 -27.99
C ILE A 85 -32.79 -7.64 -29.01
N LYS A 86 -32.54 -7.28 -30.27
CA LYS A 86 -33.45 -7.51 -31.41
C LYS A 86 -33.20 -8.91 -31.97
N ALA A 87 -34.16 -9.82 -31.79
CA ALA A 87 -34.05 -11.21 -32.22
C ALA A 87 -34.04 -11.36 -33.75
N GLU A 88 -34.60 -10.39 -34.50
CA GLU A 88 -34.68 -10.40 -35.97
C GLU A 88 -33.31 -10.57 -36.65
N ARG A 89 -32.21 -10.08 -36.05
CA ARG A 89 -30.84 -10.22 -36.57
C ARG A 89 -30.35 -11.68 -36.62
N TYR A 90 -30.92 -12.55 -35.79
CA TYR A 90 -30.47 -13.94 -35.61
C TYR A 90 -31.40 -14.94 -36.30
N GLN A 91 -32.61 -14.56 -36.67
CA GLN A 91 -33.58 -15.45 -37.33
C GLN A 91 -33.23 -15.70 -38.80
N HIS A 92 -32.51 -14.82 -39.46
CA HIS A 92 -32.06 -15.02 -40.84
C HIS A 92 -31.06 -16.18 -41.00
N TYR A 93 -30.40 -16.62 -39.94
CA TYR A 93 -29.44 -17.73 -40.00
C TYR A 93 -30.10 -19.12 -40.13
N HIS A 94 -31.35 -19.29 -39.70
CA HIS A 94 -32.00 -20.60 -39.67
C HIS A 94 -33.00 -20.89 -40.79
N HIS A 95 -33.47 -19.89 -41.50
CA HIS A 95 -34.40 -20.17 -42.62
C HIS A 95 -33.75 -20.94 -43.80
N GLY A 96 -32.42 -20.90 -43.92
CA GLY A 96 -31.69 -21.70 -44.90
C GLY A 96 -31.52 -23.21 -44.57
N GLN A 97 -31.61 -23.57 -43.25
CA GLN A 97 -31.41 -24.97 -42.83
C GLN A 97 -32.69 -25.77 -42.58
N ILE A 98 -33.82 -25.11 -42.35
CA ILE A 98 -35.10 -25.81 -42.10
C ILE A 98 -35.74 -26.41 -43.38
N HIS A 99 -35.39 -25.92 -44.56
CA HIS A 99 -35.83 -26.54 -45.82
C HIS A 99 -35.03 -27.78 -46.23
N ALA A 100 -33.92 -28.11 -45.53
CA ALA A 100 -33.09 -29.29 -45.85
C ALA A 100 -33.49 -30.58 -45.10
N HIS A 101 -34.46 -30.54 -44.17
CA HIS A 101 -34.88 -31.70 -43.35
C HIS A 101 -36.33 -32.15 -43.56
N ALA A 102 -37.06 -31.59 -44.53
CA ALA A 102 -38.35 -32.16 -44.94
C ALA A 102 -38.14 -32.98 -46.22
N GLY A 103 -38.00 -34.28 -46.00
CA GLY A 103 -37.77 -35.36 -46.94
C GLY A 103 -38.14 -35.12 -48.38
N GLU A 104 -37.13 -35.04 -49.22
CA GLU A 104 -37.09 -35.54 -50.61
C GLU A 104 -35.63 -35.55 -51.02
N SER A 105 -35.13 -36.70 -51.44
CA SER A 105 -33.80 -36.88 -52.01
C SER A 105 -33.76 -36.18 -53.40
N LEU A 106 -33.29 -34.91 -53.39
CA LEU A 106 -32.89 -34.25 -54.63
C LEU A 106 -31.36 -34.32 -54.71
N ASP A 107 -30.89 -34.98 -55.78
CA ASP A 107 -29.49 -34.94 -56.20
C ASP A 107 -29.11 -33.50 -56.52
N ILE A 108 -28.55 -32.79 -55.52
CA ILE A 108 -27.98 -31.48 -55.69
C ILE A 108 -26.60 -31.66 -56.32
N THR A 109 -26.44 -31.22 -57.56
CA THR A 109 -25.16 -31.25 -58.28
C THR A 109 -24.10 -30.45 -57.56
N GLU A 110 -22.84 -30.92 -57.63
CA GLU A 110 -21.66 -30.25 -57.02
C GLU A 110 -21.58 -28.74 -57.32
N GLN A 111 -22.16 -28.33 -58.48
CA GLN A 111 -22.21 -26.96 -58.94
C GLN A 111 -23.17 -26.09 -58.13
N GLU A 112 -24.24 -26.62 -57.58
CA GLU A 112 -25.20 -25.92 -56.72
C GLU A 112 -24.69 -25.79 -55.30
N GLN A 113 -23.87 -26.73 -54.83
CA GLN A 113 -23.17 -26.63 -53.53
C GLN A 113 -22.09 -25.53 -53.58
N ILE A 114 -21.36 -25.41 -54.66
CA ILE A 114 -20.37 -24.35 -54.88
C ILE A 114 -21.06 -22.97 -55.00
N ASN A 115 -22.17 -22.89 -55.70
CA ASN A 115 -22.95 -21.64 -55.82
C ASN A 115 -23.61 -21.22 -54.50
N MET A 116 -24.07 -22.17 -53.66
CA MET A 116 -24.57 -21.86 -52.32
C MET A 116 -23.44 -21.41 -51.39
N HIS A 117 -22.25 -21.98 -51.54
CA HIS A 117 -21.07 -21.53 -50.77
C HIS A 117 -20.62 -20.13 -51.20
N GLN A 118 -20.65 -19.82 -52.50
CA GLN A 118 -20.32 -18.49 -53.01
C GLN A 118 -21.38 -17.44 -52.67
N GLN A 119 -22.66 -17.76 -52.68
CA GLN A 119 -23.72 -16.87 -52.20
C GLN A 119 -23.69 -16.65 -50.67
N GLN A 120 -23.20 -17.58 -49.89
CA GLN A 120 -22.95 -17.39 -48.43
C GLN A 120 -21.78 -16.45 -48.19
N GLU A 121 -20.74 -16.41 -49.03
CA GLU A 121 -19.62 -15.45 -48.93
C GLU A 121 -20.03 -14.03 -49.34
N GLU A 122 -20.98 -13.85 -50.29
CA GLU A 122 -21.43 -12.52 -50.74
C GLU A 122 -22.44 -11.83 -49.81
N LEU A 123 -23.03 -12.53 -48.84
CA LEU A 123 -24.05 -11.98 -47.94
C LEU A 123 -23.48 -11.39 -46.60
N HIS A 124 -22.19 -11.36 -46.45
CA HIS A 124 -21.53 -10.73 -45.27
C HIS A 124 -20.49 -9.70 -45.72
N PRO A 125 -20.87 -8.46 -46.06
CA PRO A 125 -19.88 -7.38 -46.15
C PRO A 125 -19.56 -6.83 -44.78
N GLU A 126 -18.27 -6.92 -44.41
CA GLU A 126 -17.48 -5.92 -43.67
C GLU A 126 -17.46 -5.82 -42.15
N GLU A 127 -18.26 -6.51 -41.35
CA GLU A 127 -18.22 -6.17 -39.90
C GLU A 127 -17.25 -7.00 -39.01
N ASN A 128 -16.66 -8.11 -39.50
CA ASN A 128 -15.88 -8.99 -38.59
C ASN A 128 -14.50 -9.47 -39.10
N ASP A 129 -13.97 -8.90 -40.15
CA ASP A 129 -12.76 -9.42 -40.81
C ASP A 129 -11.49 -9.34 -39.93
N LEU A 130 -11.31 -8.29 -39.12
CA LEU A 130 -10.14 -8.12 -38.29
C LEU A 130 -10.13 -9.07 -37.06
N PHE A 131 -11.27 -9.22 -36.39
CA PHE A 131 -11.32 -10.07 -35.19
C PHE A 131 -11.25 -11.55 -35.57
N GLU A 132 -11.93 -11.99 -36.62
CA GLU A 132 -11.86 -13.37 -37.10
C GLU A 132 -10.43 -13.73 -37.58
N ARG A 133 -9.74 -12.81 -38.26
CA ARG A 133 -8.32 -13.00 -38.60
C ARG A 133 -7.45 -13.15 -37.37
N VAL A 134 -7.69 -12.34 -36.34
CA VAL A 134 -6.97 -12.47 -35.05
C VAL A 134 -7.26 -13.81 -34.39
N LYS A 135 -8.51 -14.24 -34.33
CA LYS A 135 -8.96 -15.51 -33.77
C LYS A 135 -8.36 -16.70 -34.54
N MET A 136 -8.36 -16.67 -35.86
CA MET A 136 -7.76 -17.72 -36.68
C MET A 136 -6.24 -17.82 -36.45
N ARG A 137 -5.53 -16.69 -36.39
CA ARG A 137 -4.09 -16.66 -36.04
C ARG A 137 -3.86 -17.21 -34.67
N PHE A 138 -4.66 -16.82 -33.69
CA PHE A 138 -4.58 -17.31 -32.31
C PHE A 138 -4.76 -18.84 -32.24
N ILE A 139 -5.78 -19.39 -32.91
CA ILE A 139 -6.02 -20.84 -32.98
C ILE A 139 -4.83 -21.54 -33.65
N ALA A 140 -4.29 -20.98 -34.73
CA ALA A 140 -3.13 -21.54 -35.44
C ALA A 140 -1.89 -21.59 -34.52
N ILE A 141 -1.63 -20.52 -33.75
CA ILE A 141 -0.52 -20.47 -32.80
C ILE A 141 -0.69 -21.55 -31.73
N ILE A 142 -1.87 -21.64 -31.08
CA ILE A 142 -2.10 -22.63 -30.04
C ILE A 142 -1.97 -24.05 -30.60
N LYS A 143 -2.55 -24.33 -31.78
CA LYS A 143 -2.43 -25.65 -32.43
C LYS A 143 -0.96 -25.99 -32.71
N HIS A 144 -0.14 -25.04 -33.13
CA HIS A 144 1.28 -25.23 -33.37
C HIS A 144 2.06 -25.51 -32.05
N MET A 145 1.66 -24.91 -30.95
CA MET A 145 2.32 -25.08 -29.64
C MET A 145 1.90 -26.39 -28.93
N MET A 146 0.70 -26.93 -29.22
CA MET A 146 0.14 -28.10 -28.53
C MET A 146 1.00 -29.37 -28.57
N PRO A 147 1.68 -29.74 -29.65
CA PRO A 147 2.55 -30.93 -29.67
C PRO A 147 3.67 -30.87 -28.62
N HIS A 148 4.17 -29.68 -28.32
CA HIS A 148 5.25 -29.45 -27.36
C HIS A 148 4.74 -28.84 -26.02
N LYS A 149 3.44 -29.03 -25.68
CA LYS A 149 2.79 -28.42 -24.50
C LYS A 149 3.58 -28.57 -23.19
N LYS A 150 4.18 -29.72 -22.93
CA LYS A 150 4.98 -29.97 -21.70
C LYS A 150 6.23 -29.08 -21.62
N LEU A 151 6.92 -28.88 -22.76
CA LEU A 151 8.09 -28.03 -22.81
C LEU A 151 7.73 -26.58 -22.60
N TYR A 152 6.71 -26.07 -23.26
CA TYR A 152 6.26 -24.68 -23.12
C TYR A 152 5.78 -24.37 -21.70
N VAL A 153 5.01 -25.27 -21.07
CA VAL A 153 4.53 -25.10 -19.70
C VAL A 153 5.69 -25.11 -18.71
N LEU A 154 6.63 -26.06 -18.83
CA LEU A 154 7.78 -26.13 -17.94
C LEU A 154 8.70 -24.89 -18.09
N THR A 155 8.99 -24.51 -19.34
CA THR A 155 9.77 -23.31 -19.62
C THR A 155 9.08 -22.06 -19.05
N TYR A 156 7.78 -21.90 -19.24
CA TYR A 156 7.00 -20.80 -18.66
C TYR A 156 7.15 -20.77 -17.15
N LEU A 157 6.90 -21.88 -16.45
CA LEU A 157 6.98 -21.90 -14.99
C LEU A 157 8.40 -21.54 -14.49
N VAL A 158 9.43 -22.13 -15.08
CA VAL A 158 10.82 -21.84 -14.68
C VAL A 158 11.18 -20.40 -14.95
N VAL A 159 10.90 -19.88 -16.15
CA VAL A 159 11.25 -18.51 -16.54
C VAL A 159 10.46 -17.48 -15.74
N VAL A 160 9.15 -17.66 -15.61
CA VAL A 160 8.31 -16.69 -14.89
C VAL A 160 8.64 -16.64 -13.41
N ILE A 161 8.84 -17.81 -12.77
CA ILE A 161 9.20 -17.85 -11.35
C ILE A 161 10.60 -17.27 -11.13
N ALA A 162 11.56 -17.60 -11.99
CA ALA A 162 12.93 -17.06 -11.89
C ALA A 162 12.94 -15.54 -12.08
N LEU A 163 12.25 -15.02 -13.11
CA LEU A 163 12.18 -13.58 -13.35
C LEU A 163 11.40 -12.85 -12.24
N ALA A 164 10.33 -13.44 -11.71
CA ALA A 164 9.58 -12.87 -10.59
C ALA A 164 10.47 -12.81 -9.33
N ALA A 165 11.23 -13.85 -9.03
CA ALA A 165 12.17 -13.88 -7.91
C ALA A 165 13.28 -12.82 -8.06
N VAL A 166 13.88 -12.72 -9.24
CA VAL A 166 14.87 -11.68 -9.54
C VAL A 166 14.27 -10.29 -9.42
N GLY A 167 13.09 -10.07 -10.01
CA GLY A 167 12.37 -8.80 -9.90
C GLY A 167 12.05 -8.42 -8.45
N PHE A 168 11.65 -9.38 -7.64
CA PHE A 168 11.35 -9.18 -6.21
C PHE A 168 12.57 -8.79 -5.37
N VAL A 169 13.76 -9.21 -5.79
CA VAL A 169 15.05 -8.83 -5.15
C VAL A 169 15.49 -7.44 -5.59
N ILE A 170 15.29 -7.11 -6.87
CA ILE A 170 15.75 -5.84 -7.45
C ILE A 170 14.83 -4.67 -7.08
N ILE A 171 13.51 -4.93 -7.01
CA ILE A 171 12.53 -3.88 -6.73
C ILE A 171 12.73 -3.33 -5.31
N GLY A 172 12.83 -2.00 -5.20
CA GLY A 172 12.85 -1.31 -3.91
C GLY A 172 11.57 -1.54 -3.13
N LYS A 173 11.66 -1.50 -1.80
CA LYS A 173 10.53 -1.72 -0.88
C LYS A 173 10.31 -0.50 -0.02
N ASP A 174 9.13 0.11 -0.12
CA ASP A 174 8.73 1.26 0.68
C ASP A 174 7.40 0.99 1.39
N MET A 175 7.09 1.77 2.43
CA MET A 175 5.81 1.69 3.11
C MET A 175 4.70 2.26 2.23
N MET A 176 4.91 3.48 1.75
CA MET A 176 4.02 4.23 0.86
C MET A 176 4.83 4.90 -0.25
N PRO A 177 4.18 5.27 -1.37
CA PRO A 177 4.82 6.12 -2.37
C PRO A 177 5.23 7.46 -1.76
N LYS A 178 6.37 7.98 -2.17
CA LYS A 178 6.78 9.34 -1.78
C LYS A 178 5.89 10.35 -2.48
N LEU A 179 5.32 11.27 -1.70
CA LEU A 179 4.50 12.36 -2.23
C LEU A 179 5.38 13.54 -2.64
N ASN A 180 5.06 14.14 -3.77
CA ASN A 180 5.72 15.34 -4.28
C ASN A 180 4.79 16.56 -4.23
N ASN A 181 4.15 16.76 -3.06
CA ASN A 181 3.08 17.74 -2.85
C ASN A 181 3.57 19.17 -2.55
N GLY A 182 4.86 19.48 -2.76
CA GLY A 182 5.41 20.82 -2.51
C GLY A 182 5.46 21.21 -1.03
N GLN A 183 5.30 20.29 -0.10
CA GLN A 183 5.30 20.56 1.33
C GLN A 183 6.45 19.85 2.03
N PHE A 184 7.06 20.52 3.02
CA PHE A 184 8.09 19.90 3.85
C PHE A 184 8.19 20.58 5.21
N GLN A 185 8.68 19.82 6.19
CA GLN A 185 8.98 20.29 7.54
C GLN A 185 10.45 20.13 7.81
N ILE A 186 11.07 21.17 8.37
CA ILE A 186 12.46 21.17 8.81
C ILE A 186 12.50 21.42 10.32
N ARG A 187 13.15 20.55 11.06
CA ARG A 187 13.60 20.82 12.41
C ARG A 187 14.99 21.41 12.36
N ILE A 188 15.16 22.52 13.05
CA ILE A 188 16.38 23.27 13.16
C ILE A 188 16.89 23.12 14.59
N LYS A 189 18.16 22.79 14.75
CA LYS A 189 18.83 22.69 16.06
C LYS A 189 20.12 23.50 16.05
N GLU A 190 20.15 24.50 16.89
CA GLU A 190 21.36 25.26 17.26
C GLU A 190 22.16 24.51 18.33
N PRO A 191 23.40 24.93 18.65
CA PRO A 191 24.13 24.41 19.80
C PRO A 191 23.32 24.49 21.09
N GLN A 192 23.41 23.45 21.90
CA GLN A 192 22.61 23.36 23.14
C GLN A 192 22.90 24.55 24.07
N GLY A 193 21.82 25.17 24.59
CA GLY A 193 21.92 26.35 25.43
C GLY A 193 21.88 27.68 24.67
N THR A 194 21.68 27.65 23.35
CA THR A 194 21.47 28.88 22.55
C THR A 194 20.18 29.59 23.00
N ARG A 195 20.24 30.90 23.16
CA ARG A 195 19.12 31.75 23.56
C ARG A 195 18.09 31.83 22.43
N LEU A 196 16.83 32.06 22.82
CA LEU A 196 15.69 32.11 21.92
C LEU A 196 15.86 33.11 20.79
N GLU A 197 16.34 34.29 21.08
CA GLU A 197 16.51 35.39 20.11
C GLU A 197 17.53 35.02 19.02
N ARG A 198 18.62 34.34 19.41
CA ARG A 198 19.61 33.88 18.43
C ARG A 198 19.05 32.76 17.56
N THR A 199 18.26 31.88 18.14
CA THR A 199 17.56 30.81 17.40
C THR A 199 16.57 31.46 16.40
N GLU A 200 15.85 32.51 16.82
CA GLU A 200 14.95 33.25 15.93
C GLU A 200 15.69 33.91 14.76
N ASP A 201 16.82 34.56 15.03
CA ASP A 201 17.63 35.21 13.97
C ASP A 201 18.16 34.16 12.97
N LYS A 202 18.61 33.03 13.44
CA LYS A 202 19.04 31.89 12.58
C LYS A 202 17.87 31.28 11.80
N PHE A 203 16.72 31.17 12.43
CA PHE A 203 15.50 30.71 11.76
C PHE A 203 15.13 31.64 10.59
N LYS A 204 15.19 32.99 10.75
CA LYS A 204 14.97 33.94 9.68
C LYS A 204 15.99 33.82 8.54
N GLN A 205 17.24 33.50 8.87
CA GLN A 205 18.29 33.23 7.88
C GLN A 205 17.97 31.96 7.08
N VAL A 206 17.54 30.88 7.75
CA VAL A 206 17.11 29.63 7.07
C VAL A 206 15.94 29.90 6.14
N LEU A 207 14.94 30.66 6.56
CA LEU A 207 13.81 31.04 5.72
C LEU A 207 14.25 31.86 4.48
N SER A 208 15.23 32.77 4.63
CA SER A 208 15.82 33.50 3.50
C SER A 208 16.55 32.54 2.53
N ILE A 209 17.28 31.56 3.04
CA ILE A 209 17.96 30.56 2.20
C ILE A 209 16.93 29.71 1.44
N ILE A 210 15.86 29.29 2.09
CA ILE A 210 14.77 28.53 1.44
C ILE A 210 14.18 29.37 0.31
N ASN A 211 13.75 30.60 0.59
CA ASN A 211 13.16 31.49 -0.42
C ASN A 211 14.05 31.66 -1.65
N ARG A 212 15.37 31.84 -1.46
CA ARG A 212 16.34 31.94 -2.58
C ARG A 212 16.46 30.63 -3.34
N THR A 213 16.47 29.48 -2.64
CA THR A 213 16.65 28.16 -3.27
C THR A 213 15.43 27.79 -4.12
N VAL A 214 14.23 28.20 -3.74
CA VAL A 214 12.98 27.94 -4.49
C VAL A 214 12.55 29.13 -5.35
N ASN A 215 13.42 30.12 -5.59
CA ASN A 215 13.13 31.31 -6.43
C ASN A 215 11.86 32.07 -6.00
N ASN A 216 11.65 32.21 -4.69
CA ASN A 216 10.49 32.87 -4.06
C ASN A 216 9.12 32.20 -4.30
N HIS A 217 9.10 30.90 -4.62
CA HIS A 217 7.85 30.12 -4.74
C HIS A 217 7.39 29.54 -3.40
N VAL A 218 7.49 30.30 -2.32
CA VAL A 218 6.96 29.94 -1.00
C VAL A 218 5.58 30.57 -0.82
N LYS A 219 4.52 29.74 -0.74
CA LYS A 219 3.14 30.20 -0.55
C LYS A 219 2.86 30.59 0.89
N ILE A 220 3.21 29.71 1.84
CA ILE A 220 2.98 29.93 3.26
C ILE A 220 4.01 29.21 4.11
N THR A 221 4.36 29.80 5.23
CA THR A 221 5.23 29.17 6.24
C THR A 221 4.61 29.28 7.62
N SER A 222 4.85 28.24 8.44
CA SER A 222 4.52 28.24 9.87
C SER A 222 5.75 27.85 10.65
N GLY A 223 6.11 28.65 11.65
CA GLY A 223 7.31 28.44 12.46
C GLY A 223 7.02 28.38 13.96
N TYR A 224 7.65 27.42 14.62
CA TYR A 224 7.60 27.24 16.08
C TYR A 224 9.02 27.29 16.62
N ILE A 225 9.37 28.35 17.33
CA ILE A 225 10.72 28.61 17.84
C ILE A 225 10.73 28.48 19.34
N GLY A 226 11.63 27.66 19.88
CA GLY A 226 11.74 27.40 21.30
C GLY A 226 10.61 26.54 21.88
N LEU A 227 10.42 26.58 23.17
CA LEU A 227 9.46 25.76 23.89
C LEU A 227 8.01 26.11 23.54
N VAL A 228 7.26 25.12 23.11
CA VAL A 228 5.81 25.26 22.91
C VAL A 228 5.10 25.04 24.25
N PRO A 229 4.30 26.03 24.73
CA PRO A 229 3.61 25.88 26.01
C PRO A 229 2.62 24.71 26.01
N SER A 230 2.59 23.95 27.09
CA SER A 230 1.66 22.82 27.28
C SER A 230 0.17 23.20 27.23
N SER A 231 -0.11 24.51 27.34
CA SER A 231 -1.47 25.07 27.22
C SER A 231 -2.03 25.11 25.79
N PHE A 232 -1.17 24.98 24.78
CA PHE A 232 -1.59 24.97 23.37
C PHE A 232 -1.96 23.55 22.88
N GLY A 233 -2.59 22.76 23.70
CA GLY A 233 -3.31 21.53 23.40
C GLY A 233 -2.78 20.67 22.25
N SER A 234 -3.47 20.71 21.12
CA SER A 234 -3.16 19.87 19.94
C SER A 234 -1.82 20.19 19.26
N SER A 235 -1.30 21.42 19.38
CA SER A 235 -0.01 21.77 18.76
C SER A 235 1.15 20.97 19.34
N ASN A 236 1.12 20.65 20.64
CA ASN A 236 2.16 19.86 21.29
C ASN A 236 2.19 18.39 20.83
N LEU A 237 1.11 17.88 20.23
CA LEU A 237 1.09 16.54 19.65
C LEU A 237 1.92 16.44 18.37
N TYR A 238 2.08 17.57 17.66
CA TYR A 238 2.70 17.58 16.33
C TYR A 238 4.01 18.33 16.29
N VAL A 239 4.26 19.24 17.24
CA VAL A 239 5.47 20.05 17.33
C VAL A 239 5.97 20.05 18.77
N PHE A 240 7.06 19.35 19.01
CA PHE A 240 7.73 19.30 20.30
C PHE A 240 9.17 19.79 20.14
N ASN A 241 9.56 20.83 20.89
CA ASN A 241 10.94 21.32 20.98
C ASN A 241 11.46 21.10 22.38
N THR A 242 12.71 20.64 22.50
CA THR A 242 13.32 20.31 23.80
C THR A 242 13.85 21.53 24.53
N GLY A 243 14.06 22.64 23.85
CA GLY A 243 14.61 23.87 24.44
C GLY A 243 14.54 25.07 23.51
N THR A 244 15.11 26.19 23.98
CA THR A 244 15.17 27.45 23.23
C THR A 244 16.03 27.39 21.97
N HIS A 245 16.90 26.39 21.88
CA HIS A 245 17.83 26.16 20.76
C HIS A 245 17.22 25.39 19.60
N GLU A 246 15.95 24.97 19.70
CA GLU A 246 15.25 24.23 18.65
C GLU A 246 14.12 25.05 18.01
N ALA A 247 13.92 24.83 16.73
CA ALA A 247 12.78 25.38 16.00
C ALA A 247 12.27 24.37 14.95
N VAL A 248 10.97 24.44 14.65
CA VAL A 248 10.34 23.67 13.57
C VAL A 248 9.76 24.66 12.56
N LEU A 249 10.11 24.49 11.30
CA LEU A 249 9.62 25.28 10.17
C LEU A 249 8.87 24.39 9.22
N GLN A 250 7.61 24.70 8.99
CA GLN A 250 6.76 24.09 7.97
C GLN A 250 6.68 25.03 6.76
N VAL A 251 6.86 24.49 5.58
CA VAL A 251 6.89 25.23 4.32
C VAL A 251 5.95 24.60 3.33
N ASN A 252 5.08 25.41 2.74
CA ASN A 252 4.24 25.06 1.60
C ASN A 252 4.69 25.89 0.42
N LEU A 253 5.03 25.24 -0.69
CA LEU A 253 5.38 25.87 -1.95
C LEU A 253 4.11 26.20 -2.76
N ASP A 254 4.25 27.02 -3.79
CA ASP A 254 3.17 27.28 -4.72
C ASP A 254 2.77 26.01 -5.47
N GLU A 255 1.47 25.82 -5.70
CA GLU A 255 0.91 24.61 -6.33
C GLU A 255 1.45 24.39 -7.75
N ASP A 256 1.74 25.45 -8.46
CA ASP A 256 2.28 25.42 -9.83
C ASP A 256 3.80 25.18 -9.88
N TYR A 257 4.47 25.14 -8.72
CA TYR A 257 5.92 24.96 -8.64
C TYR A 257 6.28 23.48 -8.51
N HIS A 258 6.44 22.82 -9.65
CA HIS A 258 6.82 21.41 -9.71
C HIS A 258 8.33 21.23 -9.57
N ILE A 259 8.77 20.71 -8.43
CA ILE A 259 10.18 20.39 -8.15
C ILE A 259 10.29 19.01 -7.52
N ASN A 260 11.41 18.33 -7.79
CA ASN A 260 11.72 17.08 -7.11
C ASN A 260 12.09 17.36 -5.64
N MET A 261 11.24 16.92 -4.71
CA MET A 261 11.40 17.19 -3.28
C MET A 261 12.66 16.56 -2.68
N ASP A 262 13.10 15.39 -3.15
CA ASP A 262 14.36 14.79 -2.68
C ASP A 262 15.57 15.63 -3.06
N GLU A 263 15.59 16.20 -4.27
CA GLU A 263 16.67 17.09 -4.75
C GLU A 263 16.64 18.44 -4.06
N LEU A 264 15.46 19.02 -3.87
CA LEU A 264 15.28 20.26 -3.12
C LEU A 264 15.80 20.12 -1.68
N LYS A 265 15.38 19.06 -0.99
CA LYS A 265 15.82 18.79 0.40
C LYS A 265 17.35 18.63 0.47
N ASP A 266 18.00 17.96 -0.50
CA ASP A 266 19.46 17.81 -0.52
C ASP A 266 20.17 19.13 -0.85
N ALA A 267 19.62 19.98 -1.73
CA ALA A 267 20.12 21.32 -2.02
C ALA A 267 20.02 22.23 -0.80
N LEU A 268 18.88 22.21 -0.11
CA LEU A 268 18.69 22.98 1.14
C LEU A 268 19.68 22.55 2.23
N ARG A 269 19.94 21.23 2.40
CA ARG A 269 20.97 20.74 3.33
C ARG A 269 22.33 21.37 3.04
N LYS A 270 22.76 21.36 1.79
CA LYS A 270 24.05 21.92 1.37
C LYS A 270 24.11 23.43 1.58
N ASN A 271 23.08 24.15 1.16
CA ASN A 271 23.03 25.61 1.27
C ASN A 271 23.01 26.07 2.73
N ILE A 272 22.22 25.39 3.58
CA ILE A 272 22.13 25.73 5.02
C ILE A 272 23.44 25.37 5.73
N ALA A 273 24.00 24.17 5.50
CA ALA A 273 25.26 23.77 6.11
C ALA A 273 26.45 24.68 5.71
N HIS A 274 26.45 25.21 4.48
CA HIS A 274 27.45 26.17 4.03
C HIS A 274 27.31 27.54 4.72
N ALA A 275 26.06 28.03 4.85
CA ALA A 275 25.81 29.32 5.43
C ALA A 275 25.84 29.31 6.98
N LEU A 276 25.43 28.21 7.58
CA LEU A 276 25.24 28.06 9.04
C LEU A 276 25.85 26.73 9.53
N PRO A 277 27.17 26.61 9.57
CA PRO A 277 27.86 25.32 9.82
C PRO A 277 27.68 24.78 11.24
N GLU A 278 27.31 25.63 12.21
CA GLU A 278 27.05 25.21 13.61
C GLU A 278 25.66 24.58 13.78
N MET A 279 24.76 24.82 12.82
CA MET A 279 23.39 24.38 12.87
C MET A 279 23.24 22.98 12.32
N THR A 280 22.41 22.16 12.96
CA THR A 280 21.95 20.89 12.42
C THR A 280 20.50 21.00 11.99
N ILE A 281 20.17 20.38 10.84
CA ILE A 281 18.80 20.32 10.33
C ILE A 281 18.37 18.89 10.10
N THR A 282 17.08 18.65 10.23
CA THR A 282 16.45 17.36 9.92
C THR A 282 15.13 17.61 9.23
N PHE A 283 14.89 16.92 8.10
CA PHE A 283 13.58 16.91 7.48
C PHE A 283 12.70 15.89 8.17
N GLU A 284 11.51 16.32 8.57
CA GLU A 284 10.51 15.51 9.26
C GLU A 284 9.24 15.36 8.41
N PRO A 285 8.42 14.33 8.64
CA PRO A 285 7.12 14.18 8.01
C PRO A 285 6.22 15.41 8.27
N ILE A 286 5.62 15.97 7.24
CA ILE A 286 4.63 17.05 7.37
C ILE A 286 3.21 16.50 7.16
N ASP A 287 3.05 15.56 6.23
CA ASP A 287 1.76 14.98 5.92
C ASP A 287 1.22 14.15 7.10
N MET A 288 -0.07 14.31 7.39
CA MET A 288 -0.76 13.60 8.47
C MET A 288 -0.70 12.08 8.27
N THR A 289 -0.85 11.64 7.02
CA THR A 289 -0.78 10.20 6.69
C THR A 289 0.61 9.64 7.01
N GLU A 290 1.67 10.36 6.62
CA GLU A 290 3.05 9.96 6.90
C GLU A 290 3.33 9.95 8.41
N LYS A 291 2.84 10.96 9.16
CA LYS A 291 2.96 11.02 10.63
C LYS A 291 2.24 9.85 11.33
N ILE A 292 1.03 9.51 10.90
CA ILE A 292 0.29 8.37 11.46
C ILE A 292 0.98 7.05 11.09
N MET A 293 1.43 6.91 9.84
CA MET A 293 2.10 5.72 9.36
C MET A 293 3.48 5.51 9.99
N SER A 294 4.16 6.59 10.38
CA SER A 294 5.44 6.51 11.10
C SER A 294 5.29 6.16 12.58
N LEU A 295 4.05 6.07 13.10
CA LEU A 295 3.77 5.88 14.53
C LEU A 295 4.45 6.94 15.42
N GLY A 296 4.57 8.17 14.91
CA GLY A 296 5.20 9.29 15.60
C GLY A 296 6.73 9.33 15.46
N ALA A 297 7.34 8.49 14.63
CA ALA A 297 8.75 8.61 14.31
C ALA A 297 9.02 9.89 13.49
N ASN A 298 10.06 10.61 13.84
CA ASN A 298 10.43 11.86 13.18
C ASN A 298 11.20 11.65 11.87
N THR A 299 11.75 10.45 11.67
CA THR A 299 12.52 10.09 10.46
C THR A 299 12.22 8.66 10.03
N PRO A 300 12.44 8.32 8.76
CA PRO A 300 12.19 6.97 8.26
C PRO A 300 13.00 5.87 8.98
N ILE A 301 14.25 6.18 9.36
CA ILE A 301 15.13 5.28 10.10
C ILE A 301 15.34 5.82 11.51
N GLU A 302 15.03 4.99 12.49
CA GLU A 302 15.31 5.24 13.89
C GLU A 302 15.92 3.98 14.53
N VAL A 303 17.05 4.16 15.18
CA VAL A 303 17.67 3.10 16.00
C VAL A 303 17.54 3.49 17.46
N GLN A 304 16.71 2.76 18.20
CA GLN A 304 16.50 2.98 19.61
C GLN A 304 17.50 2.16 20.42
N VAL A 305 18.26 2.84 21.26
CA VAL A 305 19.21 2.22 22.20
C VAL A 305 18.65 2.39 23.60
N ALA A 306 18.13 1.29 24.15
CA ALA A 306 17.42 1.27 25.44
C ALA A 306 18.17 0.52 26.52
N GLY A 307 18.10 0.99 27.78
CA GLY A 307 18.76 0.33 28.90
C GLY A 307 18.42 0.95 30.26
N LYS A 308 19.15 0.56 31.30
CA LYS A 308 19.00 1.10 32.67
C LYS A 308 19.99 2.23 32.92
N ASP A 309 21.22 2.11 32.40
CA ASP A 309 22.34 3.01 32.63
C ASP A 309 22.48 3.97 31.44
N LEU A 310 22.35 5.28 31.70
CA LEU A 310 22.37 6.32 30.67
C LEU A 310 23.76 6.45 30.02
N ASP A 311 24.86 6.26 30.76
CA ASP A 311 26.21 6.38 30.22
C ASP A 311 26.53 5.24 29.24
N GLN A 312 26.06 4.03 29.55
CA GLN A 312 26.15 2.90 28.59
C GLN A 312 25.30 3.12 27.36
N ILE A 313 24.06 3.64 27.53
CA ILE A 313 23.16 3.97 26.43
C ILE A 313 23.83 5.03 25.53
N LYS A 314 24.35 6.11 26.08
CA LYS A 314 25.06 7.19 25.38
C LYS A 314 26.27 6.66 24.60
N THR A 315 27.14 5.88 25.30
CA THR A 315 28.35 5.30 24.66
C THR A 315 28.01 4.37 23.50
N HIS A 316 26.99 3.51 23.67
CA HIS A 316 26.56 2.62 22.58
C HIS A 316 25.86 3.39 21.46
N GLY A 317 25.03 4.37 21.77
CA GLY A 317 24.38 5.24 20.79
C GLY A 317 25.37 6.03 19.94
N GLN A 318 26.47 6.49 20.52
CA GLN A 318 27.56 7.13 19.76
C GLN A 318 28.25 6.16 18.77
N LYS A 319 28.42 4.87 19.15
CA LYS A 319 28.91 3.85 18.21
C LYS A 319 27.93 3.61 17.06
N VAL A 320 26.63 3.55 17.36
CA VAL A 320 25.58 3.45 16.33
C VAL A 320 25.63 4.66 15.43
N LEU A 321 25.66 5.88 15.97
CA LEU A 321 25.76 7.13 15.21
C LEU A 321 26.97 7.11 14.24
N ALA A 322 28.15 6.72 14.75
CA ALA A 322 29.37 6.67 13.96
C ALA A 322 29.26 5.64 12.80
N LYS A 323 28.59 4.52 13.02
CA LYS A 323 28.36 3.50 11.98
C LYS A 323 27.35 3.95 10.93
N LEU A 324 26.24 4.58 11.36
CA LEU A 324 25.24 5.07 10.42
C LEU A 324 25.76 6.21 9.54
N LYS A 325 26.64 7.08 10.05
CA LYS A 325 27.31 8.12 9.29
C LYS A 325 28.21 7.58 8.16
N GLN A 326 28.61 6.31 8.20
CA GLN A 326 29.40 5.68 7.13
C GLN A 326 28.55 5.25 5.94
N ILE A 327 27.22 5.20 6.07
CA ILE A 327 26.32 4.80 4.99
C ILE A 327 26.04 6.01 4.07
N PRO A 328 26.48 5.99 2.79
CA PRO A 328 26.60 7.20 1.96
C PRO A 328 25.26 7.84 1.58
N TYR A 329 24.15 7.10 1.59
CA TYR A 329 22.83 7.61 1.23
C TYR A 329 21.98 8.02 2.45
N LEU A 330 22.46 7.80 3.69
CA LEU A 330 21.83 8.36 4.87
C LEU A 330 22.14 9.85 4.99
N ARG A 331 21.15 10.59 5.44
CA ARG A 331 21.21 12.05 5.68
C ARG A 331 20.72 12.35 7.09
N ASP A 332 21.12 13.50 7.60
CA ASP A 332 20.65 14.04 8.89
C ASP A 332 20.87 13.06 10.05
N VAL A 333 21.98 12.31 10.02
CA VAL A 333 22.26 11.26 11.04
C VAL A 333 22.65 11.90 12.35
N GLN A 334 21.79 11.77 13.37
CA GLN A 334 21.96 12.41 14.68
C GLN A 334 21.33 11.62 15.80
N ILE A 335 21.69 11.97 17.05
CA ILE A 335 20.96 11.57 18.25
C ILE A 335 19.88 12.64 18.49
N ASN A 336 18.63 12.21 18.66
CA ASN A 336 17.50 13.15 18.78
C ASN A 336 17.53 13.91 20.11
N GLN A 337 17.84 13.21 21.20
CA GLN A 337 17.82 13.77 22.55
C GLN A 337 19.07 14.62 22.83
N PRO A 338 18.94 15.81 23.40
CA PRO A 338 20.08 16.60 23.87
C PRO A 338 20.60 16.03 25.20
N LEU A 339 21.71 15.30 25.14
CA LEU A 339 22.24 14.54 26.27
C LEU A 339 23.17 15.38 27.19
N ASP A 340 23.73 16.46 26.67
CA ASP A 340 24.72 17.29 27.33
C ASP A 340 24.25 18.74 27.44
N TYR A 341 22.97 18.96 27.79
CA TYR A 341 22.41 20.29 27.92
C TYR A 341 23.02 21.03 29.12
N PRO A 342 23.55 22.24 28.92
CA PRO A 342 24.14 23.00 30.02
C PRO A 342 23.05 23.43 31.00
N VAL A 343 23.25 23.10 32.27
CA VAL A 343 22.31 23.40 33.36
C VAL A 343 23.02 23.97 34.57
N ILE A 344 22.32 24.78 35.36
CA ILE A 344 22.71 25.21 36.67
C ILE A 344 21.99 24.35 37.69
N ALA A 345 22.70 23.45 38.36
CA ALA A 345 22.15 22.65 39.45
C ALA A 345 22.04 23.53 40.72
N ILE A 346 20.79 23.68 41.17
CA ILE A 346 20.46 24.42 42.39
C ILE A 346 20.22 23.40 43.52
N SER A 347 21.10 23.34 44.50
CA SER A 347 20.96 22.44 45.66
C SER A 347 20.52 23.25 46.89
N LEU A 348 19.29 23.00 47.34
CA LEU A 348 18.70 23.69 48.49
C LEU A 348 19.21 23.09 49.82
N ASP A 349 19.62 23.96 50.76
CA ASP A 349 19.85 23.63 52.14
C ASP A 349 18.51 23.52 52.88
N ARG A 350 18.01 22.29 53.03
CA ARG A 350 16.70 22.04 53.61
C ARG A 350 16.56 22.52 55.04
N LEU A 351 17.68 22.56 55.83
CA LEU A 351 17.66 23.06 57.17
C LEU A 351 17.43 24.56 57.21
N LYS A 352 18.17 25.31 56.41
CA LYS A 352 17.97 26.76 56.26
C LYS A 352 16.58 27.12 55.74
N VAL A 353 16.08 26.37 54.75
CA VAL A 353 14.71 26.55 54.20
C VAL A 353 13.68 26.40 55.33
N ALA A 354 13.83 25.34 56.18
CA ALA A 354 12.92 25.12 57.31
C ALA A 354 13.06 26.19 58.40
N GLN A 355 14.27 26.62 58.71
CA GLN A 355 14.51 27.71 59.69
C GLN A 355 13.88 29.02 59.29
N LEU A 356 13.82 29.33 57.97
CA LEU A 356 13.17 30.50 57.43
C LEU A 356 11.65 30.34 57.21
N GLY A 357 11.10 29.19 57.62
CA GLY A 357 9.67 28.90 57.44
C GLY A 357 9.21 28.78 56.00
N LEU A 358 10.13 28.47 55.06
CA LEU A 358 9.87 28.36 53.64
C LEU A 358 9.55 26.91 53.19
N ASN A 359 8.77 26.77 52.13
CA ASN A 359 8.55 25.50 51.47
C ASN A 359 9.39 25.39 50.20
N VAL A 360 9.95 24.22 49.96
CA VAL A 360 10.69 23.93 48.71
C VAL A 360 9.85 24.17 47.48
N SER A 361 8.55 23.86 47.55
CA SER A 361 7.57 24.11 46.48
C SER A 361 7.44 25.61 46.10
N ASP A 362 7.43 26.48 47.11
CA ASP A 362 7.32 27.94 46.90
C ASP A 362 8.60 28.51 46.31
N ILE A 363 9.75 28.02 46.75
CA ILE A 363 11.05 28.35 46.14
C ILE A 363 11.09 27.93 44.69
N ALA A 364 10.68 26.69 44.35
CA ALA A 364 10.64 26.20 42.99
C ALA A 364 9.71 27.05 42.08
N ARG A 365 8.56 27.46 42.62
CA ARG A 365 7.63 28.36 41.89
C ARG A 365 8.24 29.74 41.67
N SER A 366 8.91 30.32 42.65
CA SER A 366 9.58 31.61 42.51
C SER A 366 10.68 31.58 41.46
N VAL A 367 11.50 30.54 41.49
CA VAL A 367 12.54 30.32 40.46
C VAL A 367 11.90 30.16 39.07
N THR A 368 10.88 29.32 38.93
CA THR A 368 10.20 29.12 37.62
C THR A 368 9.57 30.40 37.11
N ALA A 369 8.88 31.16 37.97
CA ALA A 369 8.26 32.43 37.59
C ALA A 369 9.28 33.48 37.15
N SER A 370 10.44 33.53 37.81
CA SER A 370 11.50 34.48 37.52
C SER A 370 12.33 34.12 36.28
N THR A 371 12.62 32.83 36.05
CA THR A 371 13.45 32.36 34.93
C THR A 371 12.69 32.06 33.65
N SER A 372 11.39 31.79 33.76
CA SER A 372 10.55 31.49 32.61
C SER A 372 9.32 32.36 32.52
N SER A 373 8.25 32.04 33.24
CA SER A 373 7.12 32.95 33.47
C SER A 373 6.11 32.28 34.43
N SER A 374 5.13 33.06 34.90
CA SER A 374 4.02 32.55 35.73
C SER A 374 3.14 31.52 34.99
N ARG A 375 3.14 31.48 33.66
CA ARG A 375 2.38 30.50 32.89
C ARG A 375 2.72 29.06 33.18
N PHE A 376 3.98 28.77 33.60
CA PHE A 376 4.44 27.42 33.95
C PHE A 376 4.12 27.04 35.40
N THR A 377 3.71 28.01 36.21
CA THR A 377 3.34 27.75 37.62
C THR A 377 1.84 27.75 37.85
N LEU A 378 1.13 28.74 37.26
CA LEU A 378 -0.33 28.91 37.37
C LEU A 378 -0.89 29.45 36.07
N LYS A 379 -1.85 28.76 35.49
CA LYS A 379 -2.56 29.24 34.29
C LYS A 379 -3.59 30.30 34.66
N ASN A 380 -3.37 31.52 34.22
CA ASN A 380 -4.34 32.60 34.31
C ASN A 380 -4.93 32.84 32.92
N LEU A 381 -6.21 32.64 32.77
CA LEU A 381 -6.94 32.86 31.52
C LEU A 381 -7.87 34.04 31.68
N TRP A 382 -7.86 34.93 30.73
CA TRP A 382 -8.81 36.03 30.59
C TRP A 382 -9.65 35.79 29.32
N LEU A 383 -10.98 35.77 29.53
CA LEU A 383 -11.93 35.67 28.44
C LEU A 383 -12.30 37.07 27.94
N ASP A 384 -12.07 37.34 26.67
CA ASP A 384 -12.60 38.52 26.00
C ASP A 384 -14.09 38.26 25.66
N GLU A 385 -14.98 38.90 26.42
CA GLU A 385 -16.43 38.70 26.27
C GLU A 385 -16.95 39.24 24.92
N LYS A 386 -16.22 40.13 24.24
CA LYS A 386 -16.64 40.68 22.94
C LYS A 386 -16.41 39.73 21.78
N ASN A 387 -15.29 39.02 21.83
CA ASN A 387 -14.83 38.20 20.72
C ASN A 387 -14.86 36.70 21.06
N ALA A 388 -15.21 36.34 22.31
CA ALA A 388 -15.18 34.97 22.85
C ALA A 388 -13.78 34.29 22.76
N TYR A 389 -12.71 35.05 22.64
CA TYR A 389 -11.34 34.54 22.66
C TYR A 389 -10.80 34.51 24.09
N THR A 390 -10.09 33.43 24.39
CA THR A 390 -9.42 33.25 25.69
C THR A 390 -7.94 33.60 25.54
N TYR A 391 -7.48 34.60 26.31
CA TYR A 391 -6.08 35.03 26.36
C TYR A 391 -5.42 34.51 27.63
N GLN A 392 -4.18 34.03 27.51
CA GLN A 392 -3.36 33.68 28.66
C GLN A 392 -2.66 34.94 29.21
N VAL A 393 -2.91 35.23 30.48
CA VAL A 393 -2.23 36.30 31.19
C VAL A 393 -1.02 35.75 31.89
N GLN A 394 0.17 36.28 31.63
CA GLN A 394 1.41 35.85 32.26
C GLN A 394 2.20 37.04 32.81
N ALA A 395 2.91 36.79 33.90
CA ALA A 395 3.93 37.70 34.46
C ALA A 395 5.30 37.02 34.33
N GLN A 396 6.29 37.76 33.89
CA GLN A 396 7.67 37.30 33.77
C GLN A 396 8.65 38.40 34.10
N VAL A 397 9.85 38.03 34.52
CA VAL A 397 10.98 38.95 34.61
C VAL A 397 11.52 39.16 33.20
N PRO A 398 11.77 40.38 32.76
CA PRO A 398 12.35 40.61 31.43
C PRO A 398 13.70 39.91 31.27
N GLU A 399 13.95 39.33 30.09
CA GLU A 399 15.16 38.54 29.83
C GLU A 399 16.46 39.35 29.98
N TYR A 400 16.43 40.64 29.73
CA TYR A 400 17.57 41.53 29.91
C TYR A 400 17.91 41.73 31.40
N VAL A 401 16.99 41.40 32.29
CA VAL A 401 17.20 41.43 33.77
C VAL A 401 17.69 40.07 34.26
N MET A 402 17.12 39.00 33.77
CA MET A 402 17.47 37.61 34.19
C MET A 402 18.45 36.96 33.18
N ASN A 403 19.68 37.50 33.12
CA ASN A 403 20.62 37.10 32.05
C ASN A 403 21.94 36.47 32.56
N ASN A 404 22.18 36.47 33.88
CA ASN A 404 23.39 35.94 34.47
C ASN A 404 23.12 35.17 35.79
N LEU A 405 24.17 34.50 36.32
CA LEU A 405 24.06 33.68 37.52
C LEU A 405 23.83 34.54 38.80
N ASP A 406 24.30 35.78 38.84
CA ASP A 406 24.17 36.60 40.04
C ASP A 406 22.72 37.07 40.19
N GLU A 407 22.05 37.44 39.13
CA GLU A 407 20.61 37.75 39.14
C GLU A 407 19.76 36.51 39.54
N LEU A 408 20.15 35.31 39.14
CA LEU A 408 19.51 34.06 39.61
C LEU A 408 19.63 33.89 41.11
N LYS A 409 20.79 34.25 41.72
CA LYS A 409 21.05 34.17 43.17
C LYS A 409 20.18 35.19 43.94
N GLU A 410 19.86 36.35 43.34
CA GLU A 410 19.10 37.44 43.95
C GLU A 410 17.59 37.25 43.91
N ILE A 411 17.07 36.14 43.35
CA ILE A 411 15.63 35.87 43.32
C ILE A 411 15.05 35.89 44.72
N PRO A 412 14.04 36.76 45.00
CA PRO A 412 13.43 36.84 46.32
C PRO A 412 12.49 35.65 46.55
N LEU A 413 12.52 35.04 47.74
CA LEU A 413 11.76 33.86 48.10
C LEU A 413 10.43 34.13 48.81
N VAL A 414 10.29 35.35 49.35
CA VAL A 414 9.10 35.80 50.11
C VAL A 414 8.73 37.25 49.68
N LYS A 415 7.48 37.63 49.89
CA LYS A 415 7.03 39.02 49.68
C LYS A 415 7.59 39.96 50.76
N GLY A 416 8.26 41.05 50.41
CA GLY A 416 8.71 42.08 51.33
C GLY A 416 10.05 42.69 50.99
N LYS A 417 10.39 43.83 51.61
CA LYS A 417 11.62 44.58 51.35
C LYS A 417 12.90 43.92 51.90
N SER A 418 12.78 42.97 52.82
CA SER A 418 13.89 42.21 53.41
C SER A 418 13.63 40.70 53.28
N SER A 419 13.33 40.27 52.07
CA SER A 419 13.11 38.84 51.81
C SER A 419 14.44 38.10 51.63
N PRO A 420 14.59 36.87 52.18
CA PRO A 420 15.73 36.05 51.87
C PRO A 420 15.78 35.77 50.35
N THR A 421 17.01 35.74 49.83
CA THR A 421 17.26 35.43 48.42
C THR A 421 17.52 33.96 48.20
N LEU A 422 17.56 33.53 46.95
CA LEU A 422 17.88 32.14 46.63
C LEU A 422 19.32 31.78 47.06
N ALA A 423 20.24 32.75 47.07
CA ALA A 423 21.61 32.55 47.54
C ALA A 423 21.71 32.18 49.02
N ASP A 424 20.77 32.65 49.86
CA ASP A 424 20.80 32.35 51.31
C ASP A 424 20.52 30.91 51.63
N VAL A 425 19.76 30.20 50.74
CA VAL A 425 19.28 28.84 50.98
C VAL A 425 19.80 27.81 49.98
N ALA A 426 20.56 28.24 48.95
CA ALA A 426 20.98 27.36 47.86
C ALA A 426 22.47 27.49 47.50
N THR A 427 23.03 26.40 47.00
CA THR A 427 24.32 26.36 46.31
C THR A 427 24.13 26.11 44.83
N PHE A 428 24.99 26.70 44.00
CA PHE A 428 24.88 26.69 42.55
C PHE A 428 26.08 26.00 41.91
N LYS A 429 25.84 25.06 41.01
CA LYS A 429 26.89 24.36 40.26
C LYS A 429 26.55 24.31 38.77
N GLN A 430 27.44 24.79 37.94
CA GLN A 430 27.32 24.56 36.48
C GLN A 430 27.66 23.09 36.20
N THR A 431 26.79 22.44 35.43
CA THR A 431 26.92 21.03 35.04
C THR A 431 26.22 20.80 33.73
N VAL A 432 26.19 19.59 33.26
CA VAL A 432 25.41 19.13 32.12
C VAL A 432 24.42 18.07 32.55
N ALA A 433 23.24 18.07 31.93
CA ALA A 433 22.22 17.04 32.16
C ALA A 433 21.44 16.82 30.85
N PRO A 434 20.82 15.65 30.64
CA PRO A 434 19.89 15.50 29.54
C PRO A 434 18.71 16.47 29.67
N ALA A 435 18.38 17.18 28.60
CA ALA A 435 17.19 18.06 28.55
C ALA A 435 15.90 17.24 28.37
N GLU A 436 16.00 16.04 27.85
CA GLU A 436 14.87 15.15 27.57
C GLU A 436 15.20 13.71 27.98
N TYR A 437 14.23 13.03 28.59
CA TYR A 437 14.27 11.63 28.93
C TYR A 437 13.14 10.85 28.29
N ASP A 438 13.45 10.11 27.26
CA ASP A 438 12.49 9.20 26.62
C ASP A 438 12.46 7.85 27.30
N ARG A 439 11.25 7.29 27.43
CA ARG A 439 11.03 6.00 28.06
C ARG A 439 10.01 5.16 27.32
N THR A 440 10.28 3.85 27.25
CA THR A 440 9.31 2.84 26.89
C THR A 440 9.13 1.90 28.08
N GLY A 441 7.99 2.03 28.75
CA GLY A 441 7.78 1.41 30.04
C GLY A 441 8.83 1.90 31.08
N PRO A 442 9.54 1.01 31.81
CA PRO A 442 10.52 1.40 32.79
C PRO A 442 11.91 1.74 32.21
N ARG A 443 12.15 1.47 30.90
CA ARG A 443 13.48 1.63 30.28
C ARG A 443 13.62 3.00 29.65
N ARG A 444 14.76 3.64 29.90
CA ARG A 444 15.17 4.83 29.14
C ARG A 444 15.75 4.41 27.79
N PHE A 445 15.58 5.25 26.79
CA PHE A 445 16.22 5.05 25.49
C PHE A 445 16.69 6.37 24.88
N ILE A 446 17.61 6.27 23.94
CA ILE A 446 17.97 7.34 23.02
C ILE A 446 17.72 6.85 21.61
N THR A 447 17.43 7.79 20.72
CA THR A 447 17.13 7.51 19.31
C THR A 447 18.22 8.08 18.42
N VAL A 448 18.84 7.22 17.62
CA VAL A 448 19.69 7.64 16.51
C VAL A 448 18.83 7.64 15.26
N SER A 449 18.57 8.82 14.72
CA SER A 449 17.69 9.04 13.58
C SER A 449 18.46 9.29 12.28
N ALA A 450 17.85 8.97 11.14
CA ALA A 450 18.40 9.26 9.83
C ALA A 450 17.32 9.37 8.77
N ASN A 451 17.52 10.27 7.82
CA ASN A 451 16.77 10.37 6.57
C ASN A 451 17.44 9.55 5.46
N ILE A 452 16.69 9.24 4.41
CA ILE A 452 17.14 8.43 3.28
C ILE A 452 17.10 9.30 2.00
N TYR A 453 18.18 9.26 1.20
CA TYR A 453 18.28 9.98 -0.07
C TYR A 453 18.38 8.99 -1.24
N LYS A 454 17.44 9.09 -2.19
CA LYS A 454 17.41 8.28 -3.44
C LYS A 454 17.58 6.75 -3.23
N LYS A 455 17.12 6.23 -2.09
CA LYS A 455 17.13 4.79 -1.77
C LYS A 455 15.78 4.41 -1.15
N ASP A 456 15.37 3.17 -1.33
CA ASP A 456 14.16 2.62 -0.71
C ASP A 456 14.37 2.28 0.77
N LEU A 457 13.28 2.35 1.54
CA LEU A 457 13.30 2.11 2.98
C LEU A 457 13.71 0.67 3.33
N GLY A 458 13.30 -0.33 2.53
CA GLY A 458 13.63 -1.74 2.81
C GLY A 458 15.11 -2.05 2.69
N THR A 459 15.77 -1.56 1.64
CA THR A 459 17.24 -1.70 1.49
C THR A 459 17.96 -0.95 2.60
N ALA A 460 17.54 0.31 2.88
CA ALA A 460 18.14 1.11 3.95
C ALA A 460 18.00 0.42 5.31
N THR A 461 16.84 -0.15 5.63
CA THR A 461 16.60 -0.92 6.86
C THR A 461 17.57 -2.10 6.98
N SER A 462 17.72 -2.88 5.89
CA SER A 462 18.63 -4.03 5.88
C SER A 462 20.09 -3.63 6.13
N ASP A 463 20.55 -2.55 5.50
CA ASP A 463 21.91 -2.07 5.66
C ASP A 463 22.17 -1.47 7.05
N VAL A 464 21.18 -0.75 7.60
CA VAL A 464 21.22 -0.25 8.99
C VAL A 464 21.25 -1.41 9.97
N GLN A 465 20.44 -2.45 9.79
CA GLN A 465 20.45 -3.64 10.64
C GLN A 465 21.83 -4.35 10.60
N LYS A 466 22.44 -4.47 9.42
CA LYS A 466 23.79 -5.02 9.27
C LYS A 466 24.83 -4.14 9.99
N ALA A 467 24.72 -2.81 9.84
CA ALA A 467 25.61 -1.86 10.49
C ALA A 467 25.51 -1.94 12.03
N VAL A 468 24.30 -1.99 12.58
CA VAL A 468 24.06 -2.14 14.03
C VAL A 468 24.61 -3.49 14.52
N LYS A 469 24.34 -4.59 13.82
CA LYS A 469 24.88 -5.92 14.16
C LYS A 469 26.43 -5.96 14.10
N SER A 470 27.06 -5.18 13.22
CA SER A 470 28.53 -5.11 13.11
C SER A 470 29.23 -4.45 14.31
N ILE A 471 28.49 -3.74 15.15
CA ILE A 471 29.01 -3.13 16.40
C ILE A 471 29.30 -4.21 17.45
N GLY A 472 28.69 -5.38 17.32
CA GLY A 472 28.77 -6.49 18.27
C GLY A 472 27.56 -6.55 19.21
N THR A 473 27.56 -7.56 20.10
CA THR A 473 26.49 -7.73 21.08
C THR A 473 26.48 -6.57 22.09
N PRO A 474 25.32 -5.93 22.30
CA PRO A 474 25.23 -4.89 23.33
C PRO A 474 25.57 -5.42 24.72
N PRO A 475 26.09 -4.60 25.64
CA PRO A 475 26.27 -4.97 27.02
C PRO A 475 24.99 -5.55 27.65
N LYS A 476 25.14 -6.41 28.68
CA LYS A 476 23.98 -7.01 29.37
C LYS A 476 23.00 -5.92 29.88
N GLY A 477 21.76 -6.04 29.52
CA GLY A 477 20.70 -5.09 29.90
C GLY A 477 20.51 -3.90 28.96
N LEU A 478 21.29 -3.80 27.88
CA LEU A 478 21.15 -2.83 26.82
C LEU A 478 20.58 -3.51 25.59
N ILE A 479 19.66 -2.85 24.89
CA ILE A 479 19.00 -3.31 23.66
C ILE A 479 19.18 -2.23 22.61
N ALA A 480 19.57 -2.62 21.40
CA ALA A 480 19.61 -1.73 20.23
C ALA A 480 18.70 -2.29 19.14
N GLU A 481 17.61 -1.61 18.88
CA GLU A 481 16.58 -2.05 17.91
C GLU A 481 16.36 -1.01 16.83
N VAL A 482 16.16 -1.50 15.59
CA VAL A 482 15.80 -0.66 14.46
C VAL A 482 14.28 -0.54 14.45
N GLY A 483 13.78 0.65 14.77
CA GLY A 483 12.38 1.01 14.86
C GLY A 483 11.95 2.02 13.78
N GLY A 484 10.97 2.86 14.12
CA GLY A 484 10.39 3.83 13.19
C GLY A 484 9.61 3.18 12.07
N MET A 485 9.57 3.82 10.90
CA MET A 485 8.89 3.28 9.72
C MET A 485 9.50 1.95 9.24
N SER A 486 10.77 1.69 9.51
CA SER A 486 11.46 0.48 9.08
C SER A 486 10.99 -0.78 9.82
N GLY A 487 10.65 -0.66 11.09
CA GLY A 487 10.04 -1.75 11.87
C GLY A 487 8.66 -2.11 11.33
N LEU A 488 7.84 -1.08 11.12
CA LEU A 488 6.49 -1.22 10.58
C LEU A 488 6.48 -1.78 9.15
N LEU A 489 7.44 -1.37 8.29
CA LEU A 489 7.59 -1.91 6.95
C LEU A 489 7.76 -3.43 6.96
N THR A 490 8.67 -3.94 7.81
CA THR A 490 8.95 -5.37 7.88
C THR A 490 7.73 -6.17 8.33
N GLU A 491 7.02 -5.69 9.33
CA GLU A 491 5.79 -6.32 9.83
C GLU A 491 4.67 -6.28 8.78
N THR A 492 4.48 -5.13 8.15
CA THR A 492 3.44 -4.92 7.13
C THR A 492 3.66 -5.78 5.90
N LEU A 493 4.87 -5.75 5.32
CA LEU A 493 5.19 -6.56 4.14
C LEU A 493 5.09 -8.06 4.44
N GLY A 494 5.54 -8.49 5.63
CA GLY A 494 5.39 -9.88 6.08
C GLY A 494 3.92 -10.30 6.17
N SER A 495 3.07 -9.46 6.76
CA SER A 495 1.63 -9.71 6.86
C SER A 495 0.95 -9.79 5.49
N LEU A 496 1.33 -8.92 4.54
CA LEU A 496 0.80 -8.92 3.17
C LEU A 496 1.23 -10.16 2.36
N GLN A 497 2.49 -10.57 2.49
CA GLN A 497 3.00 -11.78 1.84
C GLN A 497 2.29 -13.03 2.36
N ASN A 498 2.18 -13.15 3.68
CA ASN A 498 1.45 -14.25 4.31
C ASN A 498 -0.03 -14.24 3.92
N GLY A 499 -0.64 -13.03 3.85
CA GLY A 499 -2.01 -12.83 3.41
C GLY A 499 -2.24 -13.29 1.97
N LEU A 500 -1.35 -12.92 1.04
CA LEU A 500 -1.42 -13.37 -0.36
C LEU A 500 -1.29 -14.90 -0.46
N GLY A 501 -0.33 -15.49 0.28
CA GLY A 501 -0.17 -16.94 0.33
C GLY A 501 -1.42 -17.65 0.85
N PHE A 502 -2.01 -17.13 1.93
CA PHE A 502 -3.27 -17.66 2.48
C PHE A 502 -4.45 -17.52 1.50
N ALA A 503 -4.57 -16.38 0.80
CA ALA A 503 -5.58 -16.18 -0.24
C ALA A 503 -5.47 -17.24 -1.34
N ILE A 504 -4.25 -17.49 -1.84
CA ILE A 504 -3.99 -18.50 -2.87
C ILE A 504 -4.40 -19.91 -2.37
N LEU A 505 -4.10 -20.22 -1.10
CA LEU A 505 -4.50 -21.49 -0.48
C LEU A 505 -6.03 -21.64 -0.41
N VAL A 506 -6.73 -20.58 0.04
CA VAL A 506 -8.21 -20.62 0.14
C VAL A 506 -8.84 -20.77 -1.25
N ILE A 507 -8.34 -20.03 -2.26
CA ILE A 507 -8.79 -20.18 -3.65
C ILE A 507 -8.57 -21.62 -4.12
N PHE A 508 -7.40 -22.19 -3.87
CA PHE A 508 -7.10 -23.57 -4.23
C PHE A 508 -8.10 -24.55 -3.62
N LEU A 509 -8.40 -24.41 -2.33
CA LEU A 509 -9.37 -25.27 -1.64
C LEU A 509 -10.79 -25.10 -2.19
N LEU A 510 -11.22 -23.87 -2.48
CA LEU A 510 -12.52 -23.62 -3.10
C LEU A 510 -12.63 -24.26 -4.49
N LEU A 511 -11.58 -24.13 -5.30
CA LEU A 511 -11.52 -24.74 -6.62
C LEU A 511 -11.48 -26.28 -6.52
N ALA A 512 -10.73 -26.82 -5.54
CA ALA A 512 -10.65 -28.26 -5.31
C ALA A 512 -12.01 -28.85 -4.89
N ALA A 513 -12.76 -28.14 -4.07
CA ALA A 513 -14.12 -28.50 -3.70
C ALA A 513 -15.07 -28.45 -4.91
N ASN A 514 -14.95 -27.41 -5.76
CA ASN A 514 -15.78 -27.25 -6.93
C ASN A 514 -15.53 -28.30 -8.02
N TYR A 515 -14.26 -28.47 -8.42
CA TYR A 515 -13.89 -29.40 -9.49
C TYR A 515 -13.74 -30.84 -9.01
N GLN A 516 -13.82 -31.10 -7.70
CA GLN A 516 -13.53 -32.41 -7.09
C GLN A 516 -12.19 -33.02 -7.57
N SER A 517 -11.26 -32.15 -7.97
CA SER A 517 -9.97 -32.52 -8.54
C SER A 517 -8.88 -31.51 -8.20
N PHE A 518 -7.89 -31.92 -7.43
CA PHE A 518 -6.70 -31.11 -7.14
C PHE A 518 -5.91 -30.73 -8.40
N LYS A 519 -5.89 -31.59 -9.40
CA LYS A 519 -5.16 -31.38 -10.66
C LYS A 519 -5.78 -30.24 -11.47
N VAL A 520 -7.10 -30.22 -11.62
CA VAL A 520 -7.83 -29.17 -12.34
C VAL A 520 -7.72 -27.84 -11.61
N SER A 521 -7.83 -27.86 -10.28
CA SER A 521 -7.67 -26.67 -9.44
C SER A 521 -6.27 -26.06 -9.58
N LEU A 522 -5.23 -26.89 -9.59
CA LEU A 522 -3.84 -26.42 -9.79
C LEU A 522 -3.65 -25.82 -11.18
N THR A 523 -4.36 -26.32 -12.21
CA THR A 523 -4.33 -25.73 -13.56
C THR A 523 -4.74 -24.26 -13.56
N VAL A 524 -5.78 -23.89 -12.82
CA VAL A 524 -6.24 -22.48 -12.69
C VAL A 524 -5.15 -21.61 -12.05
N LEU A 525 -4.47 -22.10 -11.03
CA LEU A 525 -3.45 -21.35 -10.29
C LEU A 525 -2.17 -21.08 -11.09
N VAL A 526 -1.93 -21.76 -12.20
CA VAL A 526 -0.74 -21.55 -13.05
C VAL A 526 -0.66 -20.13 -13.60
N THR A 527 -1.76 -19.38 -13.63
CA THR A 527 -1.77 -17.97 -14.07
C THR A 527 -1.20 -17.00 -13.02
N ILE A 528 -1.17 -17.37 -11.74
CA ILE A 528 -0.75 -16.48 -10.64
C ILE A 528 0.72 -16.02 -10.76
N PRO A 529 1.70 -16.87 -11.08
CA PRO A 529 3.07 -16.41 -11.29
C PRO A 529 3.19 -15.34 -12.36
N ALA A 530 2.40 -15.38 -13.44
CA ALA A 530 2.37 -14.34 -14.45
C ALA A 530 1.83 -13.01 -13.90
N VAL A 531 0.80 -13.05 -13.05
CA VAL A 531 0.29 -11.84 -12.37
C VAL A 531 1.39 -11.17 -11.58
N ILE A 532 2.11 -11.93 -10.75
CA ILE A 532 3.18 -11.42 -9.90
C ILE A 532 4.30 -10.82 -10.76
N LEU A 533 4.76 -11.55 -11.78
CA LEU A 533 5.80 -11.06 -12.68
C LEU A 533 5.35 -9.78 -13.42
N GLY A 534 4.13 -9.78 -13.97
CA GLY A 534 3.60 -8.64 -14.71
C GLY A 534 3.47 -7.40 -13.84
N SER A 535 2.97 -7.55 -12.61
CA SER A 535 2.88 -6.46 -11.64
C SER A 535 4.26 -5.90 -11.29
N ILE A 536 5.23 -6.76 -10.95
CA ILE A 536 6.61 -6.34 -10.63
C ILE A 536 7.26 -5.64 -11.84
N THR A 537 7.08 -6.18 -13.05
CA THR A 537 7.63 -5.60 -14.28
C THR A 537 7.06 -4.20 -14.54
N ALA A 538 5.75 -4.02 -14.41
CA ALA A 538 5.12 -2.71 -14.58
C ALA A 538 5.60 -1.69 -13.54
N LEU A 539 5.77 -2.10 -12.29
CA LEU A 539 6.33 -1.25 -11.24
C LEU A 539 7.79 -0.85 -11.55
N LEU A 540 8.62 -1.79 -11.99
CA LEU A 540 10.02 -1.51 -12.37
C LEU A 540 10.12 -0.55 -13.56
N ILE A 541 9.32 -0.75 -14.62
CA ILE A 541 9.29 0.13 -15.80
C ILE A 541 8.87 1.55 -15.42
N THR A 542 7.94 1.68 -14.47
CA THR A 542 7.42 2.99 -14.03
C THR A 542 8.24 3.61 -12.88
N GLY A 543 9.35 3.00 -12.46
CA GLY A 543 10.18 3.47 -11.35
C GLY A 543 9.47 3.46 -9.99
N SER A 544 8.43 2.65 -9.85
CA SER A 544 7.68 2.51 -8.60
C SER A 544 8.28 1.42 -7.71
N THR A 545 8.18 1.61 -6.39
CA THR A 545 8.63 0.62 -5.41
C THR A 545 7.50 -0.34 -5.05
N LEU A 546 7.88 -1.49 -4.48
CA LEU A 546 6.94 -2.44 -3.90
C LEU A 546 6.47 -1.90 -2.55
N ASN A 547 5.22 -1.49 -2.48
CA ASN A 547 4.62 -0.83 -1.32
C ASN A 547 3.23 -1.40 -1.03
N LEU A 548 2.59 -0.87 0.00
CA LEU A 548 1.26 -1.27 0.44
C LEU A 548 0.24 -1.27 -0.71
N GLN A 549 0.25 -0.21 -1.53
CA GLN A 549 -0.69 -0.04 -2.65
C GLN A 549 -0.43 -1.05 -3.78
N SER A 550 0.84 -1.30 -4.12
CA SER A 550 1.21 -2.26 -5.16
C SER A 550 0.86 -3.70 -4.80
N TYR A 551 0.97 -4.08 -3.51
CA TYR A 551 0.50 -5.39 -3.04
C TYR A 551 -1.02 -5.55 -3.21
N MET A 552 -1.80 -4.49 -2.93
CA MET A 552 -3.23 -4.51 -3.19
C MET A 552 -3.54 -4.70 -4.67
N GLY A 553 -2.79 -4.00 -5.53
CA GLY A 553 -2.91 -4.18 -6.98
C GLY A 553 -2.62 -5.62 -7.41
N MET A 554 -1.59 -6.26 -6.86
CA MET A 554 -1.29 -7.67 -7.12
C MET A 554 -2.38 -8.62 -6.63
N ILE A 555 -2.91 -8.40 -5.42
CA ILE A 555 -4.01 -9.19 -4.86
C ILE A 555 -5.26 -9.07 -5.75
N MET A 556 -5.61 -7.84 -6.13
CA MET A 556 -6.77 -7.57 -6.99
C MET A 556 -6.64 -8.19 -8.38
N SER A 557 -5.48 -8.06 -9.03
CA SER A 557 -5.22 -8.66 -10.33
C SER A 557 -5.18 -10.19 -10.28
N THR A 558 -4.75 -10.78 -9.15
CA THR A 558 -4.83 -12.23 -8.93
C THR A 558 -6.26 -12.73 -8.91
N GLY A 559 -7.17 -12.03 -8.23
CA GLY A 559 -8.60 -12.37 -8.19
C GLY A 559 -9.23 -12.39 -9.59
N VAL A 560 -8.96 -11.36 -10.39
CA VAL A 560 -9.47 -11.27 -11.78
C VAL A 560 -8.85 -12.33 -12.70
N SER A 561 -7.55 -12.58 -12.56
CA SER A 561 -6.85 -13.63 -13.32
C SER A 561 -7.46 -15.01 -13.07
N VAL A 562 -7.70 -15.34 -11.80
CA VAL A 562 -8.35 -16.59 -11.41
C VAL A 562 -9.77 -16.67 -11.97
N ALA A 563 -10.54 -15.57 -11.95
CA ALA A 563 -11.87 -15.52 -12.53
C ALA A 563 -11.88 -15.85 -14.04
N ASN A 564 -10.96 -15.26 -14.80
CA ASN A 564 -10.81 -15.56 -16.23
C ASN A 564 -10.37 -17.02 -16.45
N ALA A 565 -9.47 -17.55 -15.62
CA ALA A 565 -9.00 -18.91 -15.71
C ALA A 565 -10.11 -19.94 -15.41
N ILE A 566 -10.95 -19.67 -14.39
CA ILE A 566 -12.12 -20.52 -14.06
C ILE A 566 -13.04 -20.67 -15.27
N LEU A 567 -13.36 -19.56 -15.96
CA LEU A 567 -14.25 -19.60 -17.12
C LEU A 567 -13.70 -20.45 -18.28
N ILE A 568 -12.39 -20.39 -18.54
CA ILE A 568 -11.74 -21.20 -19.56
C ILE A 568 -11.77 -22.68 -19.14
N VAL A 569 -11.36 -22.98 -17.90
CA VAL A 569 -11.22 -24.35 -17.42
C VAL A 569 -12.57 -25.04 -17.30
N THR A 570 -13.60 -24.37 -16.78
CA THR A 570 -14.97 -24.91 -16.71
C THR A 570 -15.52 -25.25 -18.10
N ASN A 571 -15.37 -24.31 -19.04
CA ASN A 571 -15.81 -24.57 -20.41
C ASN A 571 -14.99 -25.67 -21.10
N ALA A 572 -13.67 -25.72 -20.85
CA ALA A 572 -12.82 -26.78 -21.38
C ALA A 572 -13.18 -28.16 -20.80
N GLU A 573 -13.56 -28.24 -19.52
CA GLU A 573 -13.98 -29.49 -18.89
C GLU A 573 -15.31 -29.99 -19.46
N ASN A 574 -16.30 -29.11 -19.66
CA ASN A 574 -17.56 -29.46 -20.30
C ASN A 574 -17.33 -29.99 -21.72
N LEU A 575 -16.54 -29.28 -22.53
CA LEU A 575 -16.20 -29.72 -23.89
C LEU A 575 -15.35 -31.00 -23.92
N ARG A 576 -14.55 -31.27 -22.88
CA ARG A 576 -13.77 -32.50 -22.77
C ARG A 576 -14.66 -33.72 -22.60
N LEU A 577 -15.71 -33.60 -21.82
CA LEU A 577 -16.70 -34.69 -21.64
C LEU A 577 -17.46 -34.94 -22.95
N GLU A 578 -17.77 -33.89 -23.70
CA GLU A 578 -18.46 -33.97 -24.99
C GLU A 578 -17.56 -34.55 -26.10
N TYR A 579 -16.35 -34.01 -26.30
CA TYR A 579 -15.46 -34.37 -27.41
C TYR A 579 -14.60 -35.58 -27.14
N LYS A 580 -14.50 -36.05 -25.88
CA LYS A 580 -13.58 -37.08 -25.42
C LYS A 580 -12.12 -36.87 -25.85
N ASP A 581 -11.74 -35.58 -26.03
CA ASP A 581 -10.40 -35.13 -26.39
C ASP A 581 -10.05 -33.84 -25.65
N SER A 582 -9.08 -33.93 -24.72
CA SER A 582 -8.63 -32.82 -23.89
C SER A 582 -7.95 -31.71 -24.70
N THR A 583 -7.26 -32.06 -25.79
CA THR A 583 -6.56 -31.09 -26.64
C THR A 583 -7.53 -30.26 -27.47
N LYS A 584 -8.49 -30.94 -28.11
CA LYS A 584 -9.55 -30.28 -28.88
C LYS A 584 -10.41 -29.39 -27.98
N ALA A 585 -10.81 -29.90 -26.81
CA ALA A 585 -11.58 -29.14 -25.81
C ALA A 585 -10.86 -27.89 -25.35
N ALA A 586 -9.56 -27.97 -25.04
CA ALA A 586 -8.75 -26.84 -24.61
C ALA A 586 -8.65 -25.72 -25.66
N VAL A 587 -8.39 -26.10 -26.93
CA VAL A 587 -8.29 -25.13 -28.05
C VAL A 587 -9.63 -24.46 -28.32
N THR A 588 -10.71 -25.25 -28.35
CA THR A 588 -12.06 -24.74 -28.59
C THR A 588 -12.51 -23.79 -27.47
N SER A 589 -12.31 -24.18 -26.20
CA SER A 589 -12.63 -23.34 -25.07
C SER A 589 -11.86 -22.00 -25.09
N ALA A 590 -10.55 -22.05 -25.37
CA ALA A 590 -9.75 -20.83 -25.50
C ALA A 590 -10.24 -19.93 -26.65
N SER A 591 -10.65 -20.50 -27.77
CA SER A 591 -11.16 -19.73 -28.94
C SER A 591 -12.50 -19.05 -28.63
N ILE A 592 -13.41 -19.74 -27.94
CA ILE A 592 -14.72 -19.20 -27.54
C ILE A 592 -14.52 -18.06 -26.52
N ARG A 593 -13.60 -18.22 -25.60
CA ARG A 593 -13.36 -17.23 -24.51
C ARG A 593 -12.37 -16.11 -24.86
N LEU A 594 -11.79 -16.13 -26.08
CA LEU A 594 -10.83 -15.11 -26.51
C LEU A 594 -11.42 -13.69 -26.46
N ARG A 595 -12.59 -13.49 -27.06
CA ARG A 595 -13.24 -12.18 -27.13
C ARG A 595 -13.68 -11.66 -25.76
N PRO A 596 -14.40 -12.41 -24.94
CA PRO A 596 -14.78 -11.99 -23.59
C PRO A 596 -13.59 -11.60 -22.70
N ILE A 597 -12.53 -12.41 -22.69
CA ILE A 597 -11.36 -12.17 -21.84
C ILE A 597 -10.60 -10.93 -22.29
N LEU A 598 -10.40 -10.74 -23.60
CA LEU A 598 -9.76 -9.52 -24.11
C LEU A 598 -10.59 -8.28 -23.79
N MET A 599 -11.91 -8.33 -23.95
CA MET A 599 -12.80 -7.20 -23.65
C MET A 599 -12.73 -6.83 -22.15
N THR A 600 -12.84 -7.81 -21.25
CA THR A 600 -12.81 -7.55 -19.80
C THR A 600 -11.44 -7.04 -19.35
N SER A 601 -10.36 -7.66 -19.82
CA SER A 601 -9.00 -7.24 -19.45
C SER A 601 -8.67 -5.84 -19.97
N LEU A 602 -9.00 -5.53 -21.22
CA LEU A 602 -8.78 -4.20 -21.81
C LEU A 602 -9.63 -3.13 -21.12
N ALA A 603 -10.90 -3.42 -20.83
CA ALA A 603 -11.77 -2.50 -20.11
C ALA A 603 -11.23 -2.17 -18.70
N MET A 604 -10.75 -3.18 -17.97
CA MET A 604 -10.14 -2.97 -16.66
C MET A 604 -8.82 -2.21 -16.73
N ILE A 605 -7.95 -2.54 -17.69
CA ILE A 605 -6.70 -1.81 -17.94
C ILE A 605 -7.02 -0.35 -18.25
N ALA A 606 -7.95 -0.06 -19.15
CA ALA A 606 -8.37 1.29 -19.48
C ALA A 606 -8.94 2.04 -18.27
N GLY A 607 -9.74 1.38 -17.45
CA GLY A 607 -10.27 1.94 -16.21
C GLY A 607 -9.21 2.26 -15.16
N MET A 608 -8.05 1.58 -15.19
CA MET A 608 -6.93 1.82 -14.26
C MET A 608 -5.92 2.86 -14.75
N ILE A 609 -5.95 3.27 -16.02
CA ILE A 609 -5.03 4.28 -16.57
C ILE A 609 -5.06 5.61 -15.79
N PRO A 610 -6.24 6.20 -15.47
CA PRO A 610 -6.26 7.46 -14.71
C PRO A 610 -5.58 7.34 -13.34
N MET A 611 -5.79 6.23 -12.64
CA MET A 611 -5.13 5.96 -11.35
C MET A 611 -3.63 5.72 -11.53
N ALA A 612 -3.22 4.93 -12.54
CA ALA A 612 -1.82 4.61 -12.80
C ALA A 612 -0.98 5.81 -13.24
N SER A 613 -1.63 6.82 -13.87
CA SER A 613 -0.97 8.06 -14.28
C SER A 613 -0.52 8.92 -13.10
N GLY A 614 -1.15 8.79 -11.93
CA GLY A 614 -0.78 9.54 -10.74
C GLY A 614 -1.14 11.03 -10.82
N LEU A 615 -2.14 11.40 -11.61
CA LEU A 615 -2.56 12.79 -11.77
C LEU A 615 -3.28 13.29 -10.52
N GLY A 616 -2.87 14.47 -10.04
CA GLY A 616 -3.40 15.12 -8.84
C GLY A 616 -2.73 14.62 -7.54
N GLU A 617 -2.88 15.37 -6.45
CA GLU A 617 -2.20 15.11 -5.16
C GLU A 617 -2.49 13.71 -4.57
N ALA A 618 -3.74 13.25 -4.63
CA ALA A 618 -4.11 11.90 -4.19
C ALA A 618 -3.75 10.81 -5.22
N GLY A 619 -3.52 11.20 -6.48
CA GLY A 619 -3.21 10.28 -7.58
C GLY A 619 -1.85 9.60 -7.41
N GLU A 620 -0.82 10.34 -7.03
CA GLU A 620 0.53 9.79 -6.80
C GLU A 620 0.54 8.66 -5.76
N GLN A 621 -0.26 8.81 -4.70
CA GLN A 621 -0.38 7.80 -3.65
C GLN A 621 -0.99 6.49 -4.13
N SER A 622 -1.94 6.55 -5.06
CA SER A 622 -2.67 5.39 -5.59
C SER A 622 -2.05 4.82 -6.87
N ALA A 623 -1.13 5.54 -7.52
CA ALA A 623 -0.53 5.14 -8.80
C ALA A 623 0.11 3.74 -8.80
N PRO A 624 0.87 3.30 -7.77
CA PRO A 624 1.45 1.97 -7.75
C PRO A 624 0.41 0.85 -7.76
N LEU A 625 -0.78 1.07 -7.17
CA LEU A 625 -1.90 0.13 -7.25
C LEU A 625 -2.35 -0.05 -8.71
N GLY A 626 -2.67 1.05 -9.40
CA GLY A 626 -3.09 1.01 -10.80
C GLY A 626 -2.03 0.39 -11.71
N ARG A 627 -0.76 0.73 -11.54
CA ARG A 627 0.38 0.18 -12.29
C ARG A 627 0.53 -1.33 -12.08
N ALA A 628 0.44 -1.81 -10.83
CA ALA A 628 0.50 -3.23 -10.52
C ALA A 628 -0.69 -4.01 -11.13
N VAL A 629 -1.91 -3.44 -11.09
CA VAL A 629 -3.09 -4.05 -11.70
C VAL A 629 -2.93 -4.15 -13.22
N ILE A 630 -2.53 -3.09 -13.89
CA ILE A 630 -2.32 -3.08 -15.35
C ILE A 630 -1.31 -4.15 -15.76
N GLY A 631 -0.15 -4.18 -15.10
CA GLY A 631 0.90 -5.17 -15.40
C GLY A 631 0.46 -6.60 -15.10
N GLY A 632 -0.19 -6.82 -13.97
CA GLY A 632 -0.71 -8.12 -13.56
C GLY A 632 -1.78 -8.66 -14.51
N LEU A 633 -2.74 -7.82 -14.92
CA LEU A 633 -3.80 -8.19 -15.88
C LEU A 633 -3.24 -8.45 -17.27
N PHE A 634 -2.33 -7.63 -17.74
CA PHE A 634 -1.69 -7.83 -19.05
C PHE A 634 -1.00 -9.19 -19.11
N ALA A 635 -0.10 -9.48 -18.17
CA ALA A 635 0.63 -10.74 -18.15
C ALA A 635 -0.27 -11.97 -17.93
N SER A 636 -1.26 -11.85 -17.04
CA SER A 636 -2.20 -12.94 -16.77
C SER A 636 -3.14 -13.23 -17.92
N THR A 637 -3.52 -12.23 -18.72
CA THR A 637 -4.33 -12.41 -19.92
C THR A 637 -3.58 -13.27 -20.93
N PHE A 638 -2.30 -13.00 -21.17
CA PHE A 638 -1.46 -13.85 -22.00
C PHE A 638 -1.32 -15.27 -21.44
N ALA A 639 -1.08 -15.41 -20.13
CA ALA A 639 -0.98 -16.71 -19.51
C ALA A 639 -2.30 -17.52 -19.60
N ALA A 640 -3.44 -16.86 -19.40
CA ALA A 640 -4.75 -17.49 -19.48
C ALA A 640 -5.09 -17.94 -20.93
N LEU A 641 -4.73 -17.14 -21.93
CA LEU A 641 -5.06 -17.45 -23.33
C LEU A 641 -4.10 -18.48 -23.95
N PHE A 642 -2.79 -18.41 -23.66
CA PHE A 642 -1.82 -19.27 -24.32
C PHE A 642 -1.36 -20.44 -23.44
N ILE A 643 -1.08 -20.21 -22.16
CA ILE A 643 -0.48 -21.23 -21.29
C ILE A 643 -1.54 -22.13 -20.66
N LEU A 644 -2.64 -21.56 -20.18
CA LEU A 644 -3.68 -22.31 -19.48
C LEU A 644 -4.29 -23.44 -20.32
N PRO A 645 -4.60 -23.26 -21.63
CA PRO A 645 -5.10 -24.34 -22.47
C PRO A 645 -4.09 -25.50 -22.63
N MET A 646 -2.79 -25.19 -22.70
CA MET A 646 -1.72 -26.22 -22.76
C MET A 646 -1.59 -27.00 -21.44
N VAL A 647 -1.69 -26.30 -20.30
CA VAL A 647 -1.67 -26.93 -18.97
C VAL A 647 -2.89 -27.84 -18.81
N PHE A 648 -4.08 -27.36 -19.16
CA PHE A 648 -5.31 -28.15 -19.12
C PHE A 648 -5.19 -29.41 -19.99
N ALA A 649 -4.77 -29.26 -21.25
CA ALA A 649 -4.58 -30.36 -22.18
C ALA A 649 -3.52 -31.38 -21.69
N TRP A 650 -2.49 -30.92 -20.97
CA TRP A 650 -1.48 -31.81 -20.39
C TRP A 650 -2.01 -32.56 -19.16
N VAL A 651 -2.65 -31.85 -18.24
CA VAL A 651 -3.13 -32.42 -16.96
C VAL A 651 -4.26 -33.42 -17.19
N GLN A 652 -5.14 -33.13 -18.17
CA GLN A 652 -6.31 -33.98 -18.48
C GLN A 652 -6.06 -35.03 -19.59
N GLU A 653 -4.80 -35.17 -20.07
CA GLU A 653 -4.45 -36.14 -21.15
C GLU A 653 -4.74 -37.61 -20.81
N LYS A 654 -4.60 -37.98 -19.52
CA LYS A 654 -4.73 -39.34 -19.02
C LYS A 654 -5.89 -39.55 -18.04
N THR A 655 -6.82 -38.61 -18.00
CA THR A 655 -7.93 -38.67 -17.03
C THR A 655 -9.10 -39.40 -17.64
N THR A 656 -9.78 -40.24 -16.87
CA THR A 656 -11.01 -40.96 -17.29
C THR A 656 -12.11 -39.94 -17.62
N TYR A 657 -13.02 -40.36 -18.48
CA TYR A 657 -14.17 -39.52 -18.89
C TYR A 657 -15.36 -39.71 -17.94
N ASP A 658 -15.28 -40.67 -17.00
CA ASP A 658 -16.30 -40.87 -15.98
C ASP A 658 -16.16 -39.80 -14.91
N SER A 659 -17.26 -39.14 -14.59
CA SER A 659 -17.29 -38.15 -13.53
C SER A 659 -16.97 -38.79 -12.19
N PRO A 660 -16.05 -38.28 -11.37
CA PRO A 660 -15.82 -38.78 -10.02
C PRO A 660 -16.90 -38.27 -9.03
N ALA A 661 -18.12 -38.00 -9.50
CA ALA A 661 -19.20 -37.56 -8.65
C ALA A 661 -19.52 -38.64 -7.61
N LEU A 662 -19.55 -38.24 -6.34
CA LEU A 662 -19.98 -39.09 -5.21
C LEU A 662 -21.50 -39.38 -5.21
N MET A 663 -22.22 -39.00 -6.26
CA MET A 663 -23.59 -39.46 -6.42
C MET A 663 -23.56 -40.95 -6.76
N PRO A 664 -24.28 -41.80 -6.01
CA PRO A 664 -24.45 -43.17 -6.42
C PRO A 664 -25.02 -43.16 -7.84
N GLU A 665 -24.40 -43.91 -8.76
CA GLU A 665 -24.99 -44.18 -10.05
C GLU A 665 -26.42 -44.59 -9.79
N GLU A 666 -27.40 -43.77 -10.22
CA GLU A 666 -28.75 -44.30 -10.47
C GLU A 666 -28.50 -45.38 -11.51
N SER A 667 -28.50 -46.60 -11.04
CA SER A 667 -28.24 -47.73 -11.88
C SER A 667 -29.20 -47.65 -13.06
N THR A 668 -28.66 -47.69 -14.26
CA THR A 668 -29.39 -47.80 -15.52
C THR A 668 -30.43 -48.95 -15.47
N GLU A 669 -30.25 -49.86 -14.52
CA GLU A 669 -31.21 -50.92 -14.15
C GLU A 669 -32.51 -50.43 -13.55
N ALA A 670 -32.50 -49.35 -12.73
CA ALA A 670 -33.75 -48.77 -12.18
C ALA A 670 -34.59 -48.07 -13.25
N THR A 671 -33.94 -47.43 -14.20
CA THR A 671 -34.61 -46.75 -15.33
C THR A 671 -35.20 -47.77 -16.31
N ASN A 672 -34.53 -48.91 -16.52
CA ASN A 672 -35.03 -50.01 -17.36
C ASN A 672 -36.17 -50.79 -16.69
N LEU A 673 -36.20 -50.89 -15.37
CA LEU A 673 -37.32 -51.49 -14.63
C LEU A 673 -38.59 -50.64 -14.68
N ILE A 674 -38.45 -49.30 -14.61
CA ILE A 674 -39.57 -48.36 -14.71
C ILE A 674 -40.14 -48.33 -16.16
N LEU A 675 -39.31 -48.53 -17.16
CA LEU A 675 -39.74 -48.60 -18.56
C LEU A 675 -40.43 -49.95 -18.86
N GLN A 676 -40.08 -51.04 -18.21
CA GLN A 676 -40.76 -52.32 -18.33
C GLN A 676 -42.09 -52.42 -17.59
N GLU A 677 -42.29 -51.66 -16.49
CA GLU A 677 -43.59 -51.61 -15.78
C GLU A 677 -44.63 -50.73 -16.50
N ASN A 678 -44.23 -49.87 -17.45
CA ASN A 678 -45.15 -49.04 -18.24
C ASN A 678 -45.56 -49.68 -19.57
N GLU A 679 -45.06 -50.89 -19.93
CA GLU A 679 -45.48 -51.69 -21.10
C GLU A 679 -46.40 -52.88 -20.74
N ILE A 680 -46.83 -53.04 -19.51
CA ILE A 680 -47.89 -53.96 -19.09
C ILE A 680 -49.09 -53.10 -18.65
#